data_bf1b1fd6341592bc43a5af064893bdad
#
_entry.id   bf1b1fd6341592bc43a5af064893bdad
#
_cell.length_a   1.000
_cell.length_b   1.000
_cell.length_c   1.000
_cell.angle_alpha   90.00
_cell.angle_beta   90.00
_cell.angle_gamma   90.00
#
_symmetry.space_group_name_H-M   'P 1'
#
loop_
_entity.id
_entity.type
_entity.pdbx_description
1 polymer ?
#
loop_
_entity_poly.entity_id
_entity_poly.type
_entity_poly.pdbx_seq_one_letter_code
_entity_poly.pdbx_strand_id
1 'polypeptide(L)'
;MQGNGYYDGIAVALGTNAALDLNFDKGATIKAHQNSAADDLFAVNLAAGSDLKVKGDIDLISTAVGGGTGNNYGIYSAGGDAAFDGMRLQVTGGKNIYGVYGSSGGTFTFNKDVSIIAEQAQGYVYGVYLSGNNADFKNLVINANNAEGSDACGIFAKSNSVVQIAGDTEITVNVGDSGYDSRAVRIKDAEISLAGSLQAVVSGGQTALGILIESDAENAVFSTGATGMTDISVKNGSDGSYGLAVESFDTKKVTADFNNAARIDVSGAMDVFGIKGWGGATEINFKENSLITALGTEGNNSTSSTVSAISLEKDAANVGGTITFNKNVLLQATAVNKAQISSGLNIDNGVAAFKGAFTGITVKSNGENSYGIINNNGGKADVEGALVVDAQGQDYVFGINNANGSKIDIKGVAAITVNSANTENAYGIYSTGANSDIAFNSDTILTTNGLAAVQVEAGGKVLFARGLVSESGAYIFAYGSDSNIKINSEGGGLVKVLGDIFAQDGGTLDFKMDNSESYLEGAADGVNMDMQNGSVWRVTGDSNSQKLNLENAAVDLTTDGVGTTKFAITDYSGTGSNFIMDTDLAAETGDKVNITNAAAGTTYIQVKDASLVNGHTVTDAKNLLLITDASQSANFVGKNFNAGGLWDVTPTLENGENVTLTNGLQGTKNDWYLTKLAKQVNNDTKVLLESGDGNYALWRNTGDTLRKRLGDLHNYRDTKVESDGIWSRYIGGKFGSGNFDGSFNMYQLGYDKAANAKSIYGFAVENGSGHTSYSYGSGKDKLFAGSIYGTWHGDNSSYTDVVARFGQFDTDIRSYGDYPDKAKAKSHAYSLSVEYGKTIELNKAQGTFIEPQAQVIIGRLGSSSYTTDRGNNVYMGGVNSCIGRLGVVAGKKDASGNDVYLKVNMLHEFGGNRDVRMLAGNGETLSESQDYGDTWFELGLGGNMKLGNSSHLYGDIERSFGADIQKKWQVNAGVRFEF
;
A
#
# COMPACT_ATOMS: atom_id res chain seq x y z
N MET A 1 35.32 60.51 -25.59
CA MET A 1 36.05 61.22 -26.63
C MET A 1 35.89 60.47 -27.95
N GLN A 2 35.44 61.07 -29.03
CA GLN A 2 35.63 60.59 -30.38
C GLN A 2 36.97 61.09 -30.93
N GLY A 3 37.98 60.26 -31.00
CA GLY A 3 39.23 60.62 -31.69
C GLY A 3 39.16 60.16 -33.11
N ASN A 4 39.11 61.14 -34.06
CA ASN A 4 39.36 60.89 -35.47
C ASN A 4 40.89 60.97 -35.68
N GLY A 5 41.55 59.85 -35.59
CA GLY A 5 42.94 59.78 -35.89
C GLY A 5 43.51 58.37 -35.68
N TYR A 6 44.49 57.97 -36.41
CA TYR A 6 45.21 56.70 -36.32
C TYR A 6 45.73 56.51 -34.90
N TYR A 7 44.98 55.83 -34.08
CA TYR A 7 45.36 55.43 -32.76
C TYR A 7 45.02 53.96 -32.60
N ASP A 8 45.86 53.24 -31.92
CA ASP A 8 45.72 51.83 -31.56
C ASP A 8 44.44 51.53 -30.78
N GLY A 9 43.36 52.15 -31.19
CA GLY A 9 42.02 51.83 -30.65
C GLY A 9 41.87 51.93 -29.14
N ILE A 10 42.54 52.81 -28.45
CA ILE A 10 42.54 52.98 -27.00
C ILE A 10 41.73 54.24 -26.61
N ALA A 11 40.64 54.06 -25.74
CA ALA A 11 39.88 55.21 -25.25
C ALA A 11 40.53 55.83 -23.96
N VAL A 12 40.98 54.93 -23.01
CA VAL A 12 41.71 55.32 -21.78
C VAL A 12 42.95 54.43 -21.62
N ALA A 13 44.12 55.00 -21.54
CA ALA A 13 45.37 54.25 -21.30
C ALA A 13 46.17 54.84 -20.13
N LEU A 14 46.63 54.01 -19.25
CA LEU A 14 47.48 54.31 -18.11
C LEU A 14 48.83 53.55 -18.25
N GLY A 15 49.93 54.29 -18.25
CA GLY A 15 51.24 53.68 -18.20
C GLY A 15 51.59 53.12 -16.84
N THR A 16 52.77 52.47 -16.75
CA THR A 16 53.27 51.86 -15.51
C THR A 16 53.28 52.80 -14.33
N ASN A 17 52.70 52.47 -13.19
CA ASN A 17 52.54 53.21 -11.96
C ASN A 17 51.84 54.58 -12.12
N ALA A 18 51.02 54.78 -13.15
CA ALA A 18 50.19 55.95 -13.34
C ALA A 18 48.87 55.87 -12.56
N ALA A 19 48.41 56.97 -12.00
CA ALA A 19 47.10 57.02 -11.34
C ALA A 19 46.19 58.05 -12.04
N LEU A 20 44.88 57.75 -12.15
CA LEU A 20 43.90 58.60 -12.78
C LEU A 20 42.52 58.46 -12.06
N ASP A 21 42.01 59.60 -11.56
CA ASP A 21 40.72 59.72 -11.00
C ASP A 21 39.78 60.44 -11.98
N LEU A 22 38.70 59.78 -12.41
CA LEU A 22 37.64 60.33 -13.23
C LEU A 22 36.36 60.50 -12.43
N ASN A 23 35.71 61.60 -12.51
CA ASN A 23 34.45 61.88 -11.84
C ASN A 23 33.38 62.29 -12.84
N PHE A 24 32.32 61.47 -12.94
CA PHE A 24 31.24 61.72 -13.85
C PHE A 24 29.90 61.83 -13.07
N ASP A 25 29.66 62.93 -12.43
CA ASP A 25 28.46 63.16 -11.57
C ASP A 25 27.13 62.91 -12.27
N LYS A 26 27.10 62.95 -13.61
CA LYS A 26 25.87 62.71 -14.41
C LYS A 26 25.97 61.47 -15.31
N GLY A 27 26.97 60.64 -15.09
CA GLY A 27 27.30 59.53 -15.97
C GLY A 27 28.10 59.98 -17.22
N ALA A 28 28.69 59.01 -17.90
CA ALA A 28 29.48 59.27 -19.13
C ALA A 28 29.37 58.09 -20.11
N THR A 29 29.50 58.36 -21.41
CA THR A 29 29.70 57.31 -22.44
C THR A 29 31.09 57.44 -23.01
N ILE A 30 31.89 56.37 -22.90
CA ILE A 30 33.25 56.25 -23.49
C ILE A 30 33.16 55.27 -24.64
N LYS A 31 33.61 55.67 -25.83
CA LYS A 31 33.56 54.81 -27.03
C LYS A 31 34.98 54.67 -27.63
N ALA A 32 35.34 53.38 -27.83
CA ALA A 32 36.53 53.02 -28.65
C ALA A 32 36.01 52.38 -29.96
N HIS A 33 36.51 52.83 -31.10
CA HIS A 33 36.13 52.26 -32.37
C HIS A 33 37.35 52.07 -33.23
N GLN A 34 37.44 50.90 -33.87
CA GLN A 34 38.58 50.57 -34.73
C GLN A 34 38.10 50.41 -36.17
N ASN A 35 38.88 51.05 -37.11
CA ASN A 35 38.62 50.96 -38.55
C ASN A 35 39.64 50.02 -39.26
N SER A 36 40.67 49.51 -38.59
CA SER A 36 41.69 48.59 -39.12
C SER A 36 41.46 47.19 -38.58
N ALA A 37 41.62 46.20 -39.40
CA ALA A 37 41.35 44.80 -39.00
C ALA A 37 42.57 44.08 -38.34
N ALA A 38 43.72 44.75 -38.21
CA ALA A 38 44.97 44.05 -37.88
C ALA A 38 45.44 44.14 -36.40
N ASP A 39 44.99 45.16 -35.67
CA ASP A 39 45.55 45.49 -34.35
C ASP A 39 44.48 45.23 -33.24
N ASP A 40 44.93 45.06 -31.98
CA ASP A 40 44.07 44.93 -30.82
C ASP A 40 43.39 46.25 -30.45
N LEU A 41 42.13 46.24 -30.06
CA LEU A 41 41.35 47.36 -29.64
C LEU A 41 41.15 47.33 -28.11
N PHE A 42 41.40 48.45 -27.46
CA PHE A 42 41.25 48.58 -26.00
C PHE A 42 40.36 49.82 -25.72
N ALA A 43 39.24 49.65 -25.02
CA ALA A 43 38.51 50.80 -24.50
C ALA A 43 39.20 51.39 -23.26
N VAL A 44 39.69 50.53 -22.37
CA VAL A 44 40.56 50.85 -21.23
C VAL A 44 41.77 49.92 -21.22
N ASN A 45 43.01 50.50 -21.12
CA ASN A 45 44.22 49.73 -21.07
C ASN A 45 45.06 50.20 -19.85
N LEU A 46 45.41 49.30 -18.94
CA LEU A 46 46.08 49.51 -17.68
C LEU A 46 47.41 48.75 -17.65
N ALA A 47 48.55 49.47 -17.58
CA ALA A 47 49.86 48.85 -17.37
C ALA A 47 50.09 48.50 -15.90
N ALA A 48 51.14 47.70 -15.62
CA ALA A 48 51.46 47.23 -14.27
C ALA A 48 51.57 48.38 -13.25
N GLY A 49 50.97 48.23 -12.07
CA GLY A 49 50.99 49.18 -10.99
C GLY A 49 50.21 50.49 -11.25
N SER A 50 49.44 50.57 -12.36
CA SER A 50 48.53 51.69 -12.58
C SER A 50 47.27 51.60 -11.70
N ASP A 51 46.70 52.77 -11.35
CA ASP A 51 45.48 52.88 -10.53
C ASP A 51 44.45 53.80 -11.25
N LEU A 52 43.30 53.22 -11.68
CA LEU A 52 42.23 53.95 -12.29
C LEU A 52 41.03 53.98 -11.36
N LYS A 53 40.55 55.20 -11.05
CA LYS A 53 39.29 55.37 -10.32
C LYS A 53 38.26 56.08 -11.17
N VAL A 54 37.11 55.49 -11.36
CA VAL A 54 35.99 56.06 -12.10
C VAL A 54 34.79 56.19 -11.19
N LYS A 55 34.46 57.41 -10.81
CA LYS A 55 33.28 57.71 -10.01
C LYS A 55 32.11 58.14 -10.89
N GLY A 56 30.93 57.60 -10.59
CA GLY A 56 29.70 57.76 -11.38
C GLY A 56 29.50 56.60 -12.36
N ASP A 57 28.27 56.47 -12.86
CA ASP A 57 27.93 55.40 -13.76
C ASP A 57 28.42 55.66 -15.17
N ILE A 58 28.99 54.67 -15.85
CA ILE A 58 29.53 54.83 -17.21
C ILE A 58 28.99 53.82 -18.20
N ASP A 59 28.79 54.25 -19.45
CA ASP A 59 28.65 53.36 -20.60
C ASP A 59 30.01 53.25 -21.32
N LEU A 60 30.59 52.05 -21.36
CA LEU A 60 31.83 51.79 -22.06
C LEU A 60 31.54 50.96 -23.31
N ILE A 61 31.82 51.44 -24.49
CA ILE A 61 31.51 50.81 -25.76
C ILE A 61 32.81 50.61 -26.54
N SER A 62 33.13 49.35 -26.88
CA SER A 62 34.26 48.96 -27.72
C SER A 62 33.77 48.23 -28.96
N THR A 63 34.01 48.77 -30.15
CA THR A 63 33.55 48.19 -31.40
C THR A 63 34.70 48.03 -32.41
N ALA A 64 35.07 46.79 -32.70
CA ALA A 64 36.06 46.46 -33.72
C ALA A 64 35.39 46.07 -35.06
N VAL A 65 36.12 46.22 -36.15
CA VAL A 65 35.64 45.81 -37.47
C VAL A 65 35.52 44.26 -37.49
N GLY A 66 34.40 43.75 -38.04
CA GLY A 66 34.22 42.33 -38.26
C GLY A 66 35.25 41.78 -39.26
N GLY A 67 35.80 40.59 -39.00
CA GLY A 67 36.81 39.95 -39.88
C GLY A 67 38.27 40.34 -39.59
N GLY A 68 38.55 41.05 -38.52
CA GLY A 68 39.93 41.44 -38.12
C GLY A 68 40.71 40.33 -37.43
N THR A 69 42.04 40.47 -37.45
CA THR A 69 42.97 39.55 -36.73
C THR A 69 43.29 40.01 -35.32
N GLY A 70 42.93 41.25 -34.93
CA GLY A 70 43.10 41.82 -33.58
C GLY A 70 41.98 41.44 -32.58
N ASN A 71 42.33 41.42 -31.30
CA ASN A 71 41.36 41.20 -30.22
C ASN A 71 40.68 42.49 -29.80
N ASN A 72 39.48 42.39 -29.21
CA ASN A 72 38.72 43.55 -28.72
C ASN A 72 38.52 43.42 -27.20
N TYR A 73 39.09 44.39 -26.50
CA TYR A 73 39.02 44.47 -25.03
C TYR A 73 38.17 45.65 -24.58
N GLY A 74 37.20 45.42 -23.71
CA GLY A 74 36.53 46.50 -23.01
C GLY A 74 37.45 47.10 -21.93
N ILE A 75 37.89 46.33 -20.99
CA ILE A 75 38.90 46.70 -20.00
C ILE A 75 40.01 45.65 -20.04
N TYR A 76 41.25 46.12 -20.22
CA TYR A 76 42.47 45.32 -20.17
C TYR A 76 43.35 45.80 -19.04
N SER A 77 43.88 44.88 -18.20
CA SER A 77 44.92 45.22 -17.22
C SER A 77 46.03 44.17 -17.25
N ALA A 78 47.29 44.66 -17.35
CA ALA A 78 48.48 43.85 -17.17
C ALA A 78 49.12 44.15 -15.77
N GLY A 79 48.34 44.00 -14.71
CA GLY A 79 48.80 44.23 -13.32
C GLY A 79 48.49 45.62 -12.77
N GLY A 80 47.57 46.37 -13.35
CA GLY A 80 47.02 47.63 -12.80
C GLY A 80 45.70 47.42 -12.07
N ASP A 81 45.36 48.28 -11.14
CA ASP A 81 44.10 48.33 -10.39
C ASP A 81 43.10 49.24 -11.07
N ALA A 82 41.85 48.90 -10.98
CA ALA A 82 40.71 49.72 -11.47
C ALA A 82 39.51 49.66 -10.53
N ALA A 83 38.99 50.86 -10.17
CA ALA A 83 37.75 50.94 -9.41
C ALA A 83 36.71 51.75 -10.17
N PHE A 84 35.52 51.14 -10.34
CA PHE A 84 34.38 51.74 -10.99
C PHE A 84 33.18 51.81 -10.03
N ASP A 85 32.35 52.85 -10.16
CA ASP A 85 31.02 52.81 -9.55
C ASP A 85 30.13 51.83 -10.33
N GLY A 86 29.17 52.24 -11.14
CA GLY A 86 28.37 51.39 -12.00
C GLY A 86 28.88 51.40 -13.46
N MET A 87 28.71 50.29 -14.18
CA MET A 87 29.18 50.19 -15.55
C MET A 87 28.27 49.34 -16.43
N ARG A 88 27.95 49.92 -17.60
CA ARG A 88 27.48 49.12 -18.73
C ARG A 88 28.62 49.00 -19.77
N LEU A 89 29.05 47.81 -20.03
CA LEU A 89 30.11 47.52 -20.96
C LEU A 89 29.56 46.77 -22.18
N GLN A 90 29.81 47.29 -23.39
CA GLN A 90 29.49 46.62 -24.63
C GLN A 90 30.75 46.46 -25.48
N VAL A 91 31.07 45.21 -25.84
CA VAL A 91 32.23 44.88 -26.67
C VAL A 91 31.77 44.05 -27.89
N THR A 92 31.99 44.56 -29.11
CA THR A 92 31.46 43.94 -30.32
C THR A 92 32.50 43.85 -31.44
N GLY A 93 32.62 42.72 -32.11
CA GLY A 93 33.51 42.50 -33.24
C GLY A 93 34.97 42.24 -32.82
N GLY A 94 35.79 41.79 -33.79
CA GLY A 94 37.18 41.39 -33.58
C GLY A 94 37.42 39.90 -33.66
N LYS A 95 38.74 39.50 -33.53
CA LYS A 95 39.10 38.07 -33.52
C LYS A 95 38.58 37.42 -32.25
N ASN A 96 39.04 37.92 -31.09
CA ASN A 96 38.53 37.51 -29.76
C ASN A 96 38.01 38.72 -29.02
N ILE A 97 37.02 38.51 -28.17
CA ILE A 97 36.36 39.56 -27.38
C ILE A 97 36.55 39.26 -25.90
N TYR A 98 36.95 40.28 -25.16
CA TYR A 98 37.05 40.27 -23.73
C TYR A 98 36.33 41.51 -23.13
N GLY A 99 35.30 41.28 -22.36
CA GLY A 99 34.67 42.39 -21.62
C GLY A 99 35.63 42.98 -20.62
N VAL A 100 36.03 42.22 -19.58
CA VAL A 100 37.11 42.53 -18.62
C VAL A 100 38.21 41.49 -18.74
N TYR A 101 39.39 41.93 -19.01
CA TYR A 101 40.61 41.09 -19.08
C TYR A 101 41.65 41.52 -18.08
N GLY A 102 42.07 40.59 -17.24
CA GLY A 102 43.15 40.81 -16.28
C GLY A 102 44.25 39.77 -16.40
N SER A 103 45.54 40.22 -16.38
CA SER A 103 46.74 39.36 -16.32
C SER A 103 47.79 39.95 -15.41
N SER A 104 48.61 39.13 -14.79
CA SER A 104 49.79 39.53 -14.05
C SER A 104 49.58 40.32 -12.74
N GLY A 105 48.48 40.10 -12.03
CA GLY A 105 48.10 40.77 -10.80
C GLY A 105 47.19 41.97 -11.02
N GLY A 106 46.83 42.69 -9.94
CA GLY A 106 45.88 43.82 -9.95
C GLY A 106 44.46 43.41 -9.61
N THR A 107 43.65 44.42 -9.23
CA THR A 107 42.29 44.23 -8.74
C THR A 107 41.30 45.13 -9.50
N PHE A 108 40.18 44.56 -9.91
CA PHE A 108 39.05 45.26 -10.41
C PHE A 108 38.01 45.38 -9.30
N THR A 109 37.53 46.60 -9.01
CA THR A 109 36.50 46.83 -7.99
C THR A 109 35.30 47.55 -8.62
N PHE A 110 34.10 46.99 -8.49
CA PHE A 110 32.86 47.54 -9.01
C PHE A 110 31.89 47.75 -7.85
N ASN A 111 31.72 49.04 -7.45
CA ASN A 111 30.93 49.38 -6.25
C ASN A 111 29.41 49.33 -6.43
N LYS A 112 28.92 49.32 -7.67
CA LYS A 112 27.49 49.23 -8.04
C LYS A 112 27.30 48.14 -9.11
N ASP A 113 26.14 48.14 -9.76
CA ASP A 113 25.74 47.17 -10.77
C ASP A 113 26.63 47.25 -12.02
N VAL A 114 26.98 46.04 -12.53
CA VAL A 114 27.75 45.92 -13.76
C VAL A 114 26.97 45.08 -14.75
N SER A 115 26.86 45.59 -16.01
CA SER A 115 26.31 44.84 -17.13
C SER A 115 27.34 44.75 -18.26
N ILE A 116 27.65 43.51 -18.69
CA ILE A 116 28.63 43.22 -19.75
C ILE A 116 27.91 42.53 -20.92
N ILE A 117 27.99 43.13 -22.10
CA ILE A 117 27.56 42.55 -23.37
C ILE A 117 28.80 42.33 -24.24
N ALA A 118 29.11 41.08 -24.58
CA ALA A 118 30.25 40.69 -25.37
C ALA A 118 29.76 39.81 -26.53
N GLU A 119 29.91 40.26 -27.78
CA GLU A 119 29.25 39.58 -28.92
C GLU A 119 29.97 39.71 -30.24
N GLN A 120 29.74 38.73 -31.17
CA GLN A 120 30.19 38.77 -32.58
C GLN A 120 31.72 38.62 -32.75
N ALA A 121 32.38 37.72 -32.05
CA ALA A 121 33.77 37.36 -32.32
C ALA A 121 33.89 36.28 -33.41
N GLN A 122 35.05 36.26 -34.12
CA GLN A 122 35.40 35.15 -35.01
C GLN A 122 35.95 33.94 -34.24
N GLY A 123 36.60 34.14 -33.10
CA GLY A 123 37.14 33.13 -32.19
C GLY A 123 36.41 33.09 -30.87
N TYR A 124 36.99 33.62 -29.82
CA TYR A 124 36.50 33.46 -28.46
C TYR A 124 35.76 34.71 -27.95
N VAL A 125 34.70 34.51 -27.15
CA VAL A 125 34.01 35.59 -26.39
C VAL A 125 34.14 35.31 -24.89
N TYR A 126 34.68 36.25 -24.13
CA TYR A 126 34.72 36.20 -22.67
C TYR A 126 34.07 37.47 -22.10
N GLY A 127 33.10 37.30 -21.20
CA GLY A 127 32.58 38.41 -20.41
C GLY A 127 33.63 38.94 -19.45
N VAL A 128 34.19 38.06 -18.59
CA VAL A 128 35.27 38.34 -17.65
C VAL A 128 36.35 37.23 -17.80
N TYR A 129 37.59 37.62 -18.03
CA TYR A 129 38.74 36.73 -18.09
C TYR A 129 39.85 37.20 -17.15
N LEU A 130 40.18 36.41 -16.16
CA LEU A 130 41.22 36.76 -15.18
C LEU A 130 42.28 35.66 -15.07
N SER A 131 43.54 36.09 -15.08
CA SER A 131 44.71 35.21 -14.89
C SER A 131 45.64 35.83 -13.89
N GLY A 132 45.53 35.45 -12.61
CA GLY A 132 46.29 36.01 -11.51
C GLY A 132 45.81 37.40 -11.05
N ASN A 133 44.60 37.83 -11.43
CA ASN A 133 43.97 39.08 -11.01
C ASN A 133 42.73 38.81 -10.15
N ASN A 134 42.35 39.79 -9.33
CA ASN A 134 41.14 39.75 -8.52
C ASN A 134 40.05 40.65 -9.09
N ALA A 135 38.77 40.30 -8.83
CA ALA A 135 37.64 41.16 -9.18
C ALA A 135 36.55 41.10 -8.14
N ASP A 136 36.10 42.27 -7.69
CA ASP A 136 34.99 42.43 -6.74
C ASP A 136 33.81 43.13 -7.44
N PHE A 137 32.66 42.46 -7.50
CA PHE A 137 31.45 42.99 -8.09
C PHE A 137 30.36 43.17 -7.03
N LYS A 138 29.55 44.20 -7.20
CA LYS A 138 28.31 44.36 -6.40
C LYS A 138 27.22 43.45 -6.92
N ASN A 139 26.71 43.71 -8.12
CA ASN A 139 25.84 42.83 -8.93
C ASN A 139 26.45 42.68 -10.32
N LEU A 140 26.28 41.53 -10.95
CA LEU A 140 26.89 41.25 -12.24
C LEU A 140 25.93 40.60 -13.22
N VAL A 141 25.74 41.27 -14.37
CA VAL A 141 24.97 40.71 -15.51
C VAL A 141 25.91 40.56 -16.70
N ILE A 142 25.99 39.35 -17.25
CA ILE A 142 26.82 39.03 -18.42
C ILE A 142 25.95 38.42 -19.52
N ASN A 143 26.11 38.99 -20.72
CA ASN A 143 25.58 38.38 -21.96
C ASN A 143 26.79 38.16 -22.91
N ALA A 144 27.19 36.90 -23.05
CA ALA A 144 28.29 36.48 -23.93
C ALA A 144 27.74 35.71 -25.11
N ASN A 145 27.65 36.30 -26.29
CA ASN A 145 27.05 35.70 -27.49
C ASN A 145 28.05 35.55 -28.61
N ASN A 146 28.25 34.34 -29.06
CA ASN A 146 29.17 33.99 -30.15
C ASN A 146 28.51 33.12 -31.23
N ALA A 147 27.53 33.67 -31.94
CA ALA A 147 26.74 32.91 -32.93
C ALA A 147 27.54 32.40 -34.13
N GLU A 148 28.66 33.05 -34.46
CA GLU A 148 29.50 32.70 -35.63
C GLU A 148 30.90 32.23 -35.24
N GLY A 149 31.32 32.35 -33.97
CA GLY A 149 32.66 32.00 -33.48
C GLY A 149 32.76 30.64 -32.84
N SER A 150 33.95 30.38 -32.25
CA SER A 150 34.24 29.04 -31.67
C SER A 150 33.66 28.83 -30.30
N ASP A 151 33.96 29.72 -29.33
CA ASP A 151 33.63 29.54 -27.91
C ASP A 151 33.03 30.80 -27.28
N ALA A 152 32.25 30.62 -26.20
CA ALA A 152 31.90 31.72 -25.31
C ALA A 152 31.95 31.32 -23.85
N CYS A 153 32.38 32.25 -23.00
CA CYS A 153 32.42 32.03 -21.56
C CYS A 153 32.00 33.34 -20.82
N GLY A 154 31.10 33.20 -19.87
CA GLY A 154 30.71 34.35 -19.04
C GLY A 154 31.83 34.82 -18.14
N ILE A 155 32.29 33.98 -17.22
CA ILE A 155 33.44 34.27 -16.31
C ILE A 155 34.46 33.13 -16.44
N PHE A 156 35.69 33.49 -16.74
CA PHE A 156 36.84 32.57 -16.65
C PHE A 156 37.91 33.15 -15.68
N ALA A 157 38.05 32.46 -14.53
CA ALA A 157 39.09 32.78 -13.55
C ALA A 157 40.10 31.63 -13.52
N LYS A 158 41.41 31.99 -13.58
CA LYS A 158 42.51 31.02 -13.52
C LYS A 158 43.71 31.55 -12.77
N SER A 159 44.67 30.66 -12.47
CA SER A 159 45.99 31.00 -11.94
C SER A 159 45.90 31.86 -10.67
N ASN A 160 45.27 31.34 -9.63
CA ASN A 160 45.03 31.98 -8.32
C ASN A 160 44.24 33.30 -8.38
N SER A 161 43.42 33.51 -9.41
CA SER A 161 42.47 34.64 -9.46
C SER A 161 41.36 34.45 -8.43
N VAL A 162 40.89 35.54 -7.83
CA VAL A 162 39.79 35.55 -6.90
C VAL A 162 38.69 36.48 -7.44
N VAL A 163 37.45 35.94 -7.59
CA VAL A 163 36.30 36.72 -7.99
C VAL A 163 35.26 36.68 -6.87
N GLN A 164 34.88 37.85 -6.39
CA GLN A 164 33.85 37.98 -5.36
C GLN A 164 32.66 38.79 -5.90
N ILE A 165 31.43 38.26 -5.75
CA ILE A 165 30.19 38.96 -6.15
C ILE A 165 29.29 39.08 -4.94
N ALA A 166 29.11 40.32 -4.44
CA ALA A 166 28.40 40.57 -3.20
C ALA A 166 26.87 40.45 -3.31
N GLY A 167 26.33 40.59 -4.50
CA GLY A 167 24.89 40.53 -4.80
C GLY A 167 24.57 39.49 -5.87
N ASP A 168 23.53 39.76 -6.67
CA ASP A 168 23.01 38.85 -7.65
C ASP A 168 23.86 38.76 -8.91
N THR A 169 23.91 37.58 -9.49
CA THR A 169 24.67 37.28 -10.70
C THR A 169 23.76 36.66 -11.76
N GLU A 170 23.73 37.25 -12.95
CA GLU A 170 23.01 36.72 -14.11
C GLU A 170 24.01 36.53 -15.27
N ILE A 171 24.08 35.33 -15.81
CA ILE A 171 24.99 35.01 -16.90
C ILE A 171 24.22 34.29 -18.01
N THR A 172 24.20 34.88 -19.18
CA THR A 172 23.66 34.26 -20.39
C THR A 172 24.78 34.03 -21.38
N VAL A 173 24.94 32.79 -21.87
CA VAL A 173 25.93 32.41 -22.87
C VAL A 173 25.26 31.68 -23.99
N ASN A 174 25.54 32.11 -25.23
CA ASN A 174 25.03 31.46 -26.43
C ASN A 174 26.13 31.29 -27.46
N VAL A 175 26.28 30.08 -27.99
CA VAL A 175 27.22 29.75 -29.05
C VAL A 175 26.44 29.12 -30.22
N GLY A 176 26.80 29.40 -31.46
CA GLY A 176 26.19 28.76 -32.63
C GLY A 176 26.51 27.27 -32.69
N ASP A 177 25.70 26.52 -33.43
CA ASP A 177 25.83 25.06 -33.56
C ASP A 177 27.18 24.57 -34.07
N SER A 178 27.93 25.41 -34.81
CA SER A 178 29.28 25.11 -35.30
C SER A 178 30.42 25.45 -34.36
N GLY A 179 30.12 26.13 -33.23
CA GLY A 179 31.09 26.48 -32.19
C GLY A 179 31.49 25.28 -31.32
N TYR A 180 32.59 25.41 -30.58
CA TYR A 180 33.04 24.29 -29.69
C TYR A 180 32.37 24.31 -28.35
N ASP A 181 32.63 25.34 -27.52
CA ASP A 181 32.22 25.33 -26.13
C ASP A 181 31.44 26.59 -25.69
N SER A 182 30.39 26.40 -24.94
CA SER A 182 29.67 27.46 -24.23
C SER A 182 29.71 27.24 -22.73
N ARG A 183 30.15 28.23 -21.93
CA ARG A 183 30.31 28.10 -20.47
C ARG A 183 29.80 29.36 -19.78
N ALA A 184 28.95 29.21 -18.73
CA ALA A 184 28.65 30.39 -17.92
C ALA A 184 29.84 30.74 -17.00
N VAL A 185 30.38 29.77 -16.28
CA VAL A 185 31.51 29.97 -15.36
C VAL A 185 32.56 28.87 -15.62
N ARG A 186 33.81 29.29 -15.73
CA ARG A 186 34.97 28.41 -15.72
C ARG A 186 35.97 28.84 -14.65
N ILE A 187 36.40 27.90 -13.82
CA ILE A 187 37.37 28.10 -12.77
C ILE A 187 38.51 27.11 -12.99
N LYS A 188 39.74 27.59 -13.09
CA LYS A 188 40.92 26.73 -13.20
C LYS A 188 42.00 27.23 -12.27
N ASP A 189 42.29 26.45 -11.22
CA ASP A 189 43.26 26.84 -10.18
C ASP A 189 42.95 28.25 -9.61
N ALA A 190 41.70 28.54 -9.26
CA ALA A 190 41.20 29.85 -8.85
C ALA A 190 39.97 29.76 -7.94
N GLU A 191 39.50 30.90 -7.45
CA GLU A 191 38.34 30.98 -6.56
C GLU A 191 37.27 31.93 -7.10
N ILE A 192 35.97 31.51 -7.07
CA ILE A 192 34.81 32.37 -7.31
C ILE A 192 33.83 32.20 -6.14
N SER A 193 33.41 33.30 -5.52
CA SER A 193 32.41 33.34 -4.47
C SER A 193 31.28 34.32 -4.79
N LEU A 194 30.03 33.82 -4.67
CA LEU A 194 28.80 34.54 -4.97
C LEU A 194 27.99 34.66 -3.68
N ALA A 195 27.70 35.87 -3.20
CA ALA A 195 26.94 36.02 -1.97
C ALA A 195 25.41 36.07 -2.21
N GLY A 196 24.95 36.49 -3.40
CA GLY A 196 23.53 36.56 -3.81
C GLY A 196 23.11 35.35 -4.65
N SER A 197 22.05 35.56 -5.44
CA SER A 197 21.53 34.55 -6.37
C SER A 197 22.44 34.36 -7.60
N LEU A 198 22.48 33.19 -8.14
CA LEU A 198 23.08 32.91 -9.44
C LEU A 198 21.99 32.44 -10.41
N GLN A 199 21.85 33.14 -11.54
CA GLN A 199 21.12 32.64 -12.70
C GLN A 199 22.09 32.46 -13.87
N ALA A 200 22.30 31.23 -14.30
CA ALA A 200 23.15 30.90 -15.43
C ALA A 200 22.35 30.20 -16.54
N VAL A 201 22.34 30.78 -17.72
CA VAL A 201 21.70 30.24 -18.92
C VAL A 201 22.75 30.02 -20.01
N VAL A 202 22.91 28.77 -20.43
CA VAL A 202 23.90 28.39 -21.44
C VAL A 202 23.22 27.64 -22.58
N SER A 203 23.57 27.97 -23.83
CA SER A 203 23.00 27.28 -24.98
C SER A 203 23.98 27.17 -26.15
N GLY A 204 23.90 26.05 -26.89
CA GLY A 204 24.62 25.81 -28.14
C GLY A 204 26.07 25.39 -27.95
N GLY A 205 26.78 25.25 -29.10
CA GLY A 205 28.12 24.70 -29.21
C GLY A 205 28.18 23.17 -29.17
N GLN A 206 29.38 22.62 -29.30
CA GLN A 206 29.58 21.18 -29.13
C GLN A 206 29.39 20.78 -27.67
N THR A 207 30.03 21.52 -26.75
CA THR A 207 29.87 21.31 -25.31
C THR A 207 29.25 22.52 -24.62
N ALA A 208 28.13 22.34 -23.97
CA ALA A 208 27.49 23.37 -23.17
C ALA A 208 27.66 23.09 -21.66
N LEU A 209 28.23 24.02 -20.91
CA LEU A 209 28.52 23.85 -19.48
C LEU A 209 27.99 25.04 -18.66
N GLY A 210 27.22 24.77 -17.62
CA GLY A 210 26.81 25.78 -16.66
C GLY A 210 28.03 26.28 -15.85
N ILE A 211 28.63 25.42 -15.06
CA ILE A 211 29.83 25.69 -14.27
C ILE A 211 30.86 24.58 -14.50
N LEU A 212 32.09 24.94 -14.87
CA LEU A 212 33.25 24.05 -14.96
C LEU A 212 34.31 24.48 -13.93
N ILE A 213 34.71 23.54 -13.09
CA ILE A 213 35.75 23.76 -12.07
C ILE A 213 36.83 22.70 -12.28
N GLU A 214 38.02 23.16 -12.57
CA GLU A 214 39.19 22.34 -12.91
C GLU A 214 40.38 22.67 -12.01
N SER A 215 41.19 21.68 -11.66
CA SER A 215 42.46 21.85 -10.96
C SER A 215 43.56 21.09 -11.62
N ASP A 216 44.63 21.81 -12.01
CA ASP A 216 45.89 21.21 -12.49
C ASP A 216 47.06 21.40 -11.49
N ALA A 217 47.21 22.62 -10.97
CA ALA A 217 48.39 23.00 -10.17
C ALA A 217 48.03 23.49 -8.76
N GLU A 218 46.87 24.14 -8.59
CA GLU A 218 46.41 24.73 -7.34
C GLU A 218 44.97 24.30 -7.04
N ASN A 219 44.47 24.63 -5.86
CA ASN A 219 43.08 24.35 -5.54
C ASN A 219 42.10 25.23 -6.37
N ALA A 220 40.97 24.68 -6.74
CA ALA A 220 39.91 25.43 -7.39
C ALA A 220 38.62 25.42 -6.52
N VAL A 221 38.01 26.58 -6.32
CA VAL A 221 36.88 26.73 -5.41
C VAL A 221 35.77 27.55 -6.06
N PHE A 222 34.56 27.02 -5.98
CA PHE A 222 33.32 27.74 -6.24
C PHE A 222 32.47 27.73 -4.98
N SER A 223 31.88 28.85 -4.59
CA SER A 223 30.96 28.90 -3.47
C SER A 223 29.83 29.89 -3.67
N THR A 224 28.64 29.55 -3.19
CA THR A 224 27.48 30.44 -3.11
C THR A 224 27.22 30.88 -1.66
N GLY A 225 26.60 32.09 -1.49
CA GLY A 225 26.12 32.53 -0.18
C GLY A 225 24.90 31.75 0.30
N ALA A 226 24.52 31.94 1.55
CA ALA A 226 23.37 31.26 2.15
C ALA A 226 22.02 31.93 1.74
N THR A 227 22.03 33.05 1.04
CA THR A 227 20.84 33.76 0.58
C THR A 227 20.68 33.65 -0.93
N GLY A 228 19.41 33.79 -1.39
CA GLY A 228 19.13 33.67 -2.81
C GLY A 228 18.94 32.26 -3.28
N MET A 229 19.08 32.02 -4.56
CA MET A 229 18.93 30.71 -5.22
C MET A 229 19.96 30.58 -6.34
N THR A 230 20.50 29.39 -6.53
CA THR A 230 21.29 29.02 -7.70
C THR A 230 20.39 28.33 -8.72
N ASP A 231 20.27 28.92 -9.91
CA ASP A 231 19.49 28.40 -11.04
C ASP A 231 20.39 28.28 -12.28
N ILE A 232 20.70 27.06 -12.69
CA ILE A 232 21.56 26.75 -13.83
C ILE A 232 20.74 26.04 -14.90
N SER A 233 20.64 26.64 -16.08
CA SER A 233 19.95 26.08 -17.23
C SER A 233 20.89 25.91 -18.39
N VAL A 234 21.12 24.67 -18.86
CA VAL A 234 22.00 24.32 -19.96
C VAL A 234 21.25 23.62 -21.06
N LYS A 235 21.42 24.06 -22.31
CA LYS A 235 20.66 23.52 -23.45
C LYS A 235 21.51 23.36 -24.70
N ASN A 236 21.20 22.31 -25.46
CA ASN A 236 21.60 22.11 -26.85
C ASN A 236 23.13 22.01 -27.13
N GLY A 237 23.93 21.47 -26.20
CA GLY A 237 25.25 20.98 -26.56
C GLY A 237 25.13 19.79 -27.53
N SER A 238 25.83 19.81 -28.67
CA SER A 238 25.72 18.73 -29.68
C SER A 238 26.40 17.44 -29.25
N ASP A 239 27.53 17.54 -28.54
CA ASP A 239 28.32 16.41 -28.03
C ASP A 239 28.19 16.22 -26.51
N GLY A 240 27.96 17.31 -25.75
CA GLY A 240 27.76 17.22 -24.32
C GLY A 240 27.07 18.45 -23.71
N SER A 241 26.22 18.21 -22.69
CA SER A 241 25.57 19.23 -21.89
C SER A 241 25.76 18.94 -20.41
N TYR A 242 26.36 19.87 -19.67
CA TYR A 242 26.73 19.67 -18.25
C TYR A 242 26.24 20.88 -17.42
N GLY A 243 25.46 20.62 -16.38
CA GLY A 243 25.07 21.69 -15.45
C GLY A 243 26.22 22.16 -14.56
N LEU A 244 26.85 21.19 -13.90
CA LEU A 244 28.06 21.35 -13.11
C LEU A 244 29.04 20.25 -13.47
N ALA A 245 30.27 20.63 -13.88
CA ALA A 245 31.40 19.72 -14.07
C ALA A 245 32.50 20.11 -13.06
N VAL A 246 32.97 19.11 -12.29
CA VAL A 246 34.04 19.32 -11.27
C VAL A 246 35.13 18.28 -11.52
N GLU A 247 36.35 18.74 -11.89
CA GLU A 247 37.39 17.86 -12.41
C GLU A 247 38.70 18.09 -11.66
N SER A 248 39.25 17.03 -11.05
CA SER A 248 40.56 17.04 -10.43
C SER A 248 41.50 16.14 -11.24
N PHE A 249 42.56 16.75 -11.82
CA PHE A 249 43.56 16.03 -12.62
C PHE A 249 44.78 15.62 -11.79
N ASP A 250 44.90 16.09 -10.53
CA ASP A 250 46.00 15.81 -9.61
C ASP A 250 45.47 15.68 -8.17
N THR A 251 46.32 15.75 -7.19
CA THR A 251 45.98 15.70 -5.76
C THR A 251 45.42 16.99 -5.19
N LYS A 252 45.27 18.03 -6.01
CA LYS A 252 44.75 19.34 -5.61
C LYS A 252 43.25 19.29 -5.44
N LYS A 253 42.77 19.95 -4.39
CA LYS A 253 41.37 19.97 -4.04
C LYS A 253 40.54 20.83 -4.97
N VAL A 254 39.44 20.30 -5.48
CA VAL A 254 38.39 21.01 -6.24
C VAL A 254 37.12 21.00 -5.42
N THR A 255 36.60 22.18 -5.07
CA THR A 255 35.44 22.32 -4.20
C THR A 255 34.32 23.09 -4.89
N ALA A 256 33.10 22.57 -4.80
CA ALA A 256 31.89 23.28 -5.19
C ALA A 256 30.89 23.31 -4.00
N ASP A 257 30.73 24.48 -3.37
CA ASP A 257 29.88 24.67 -2.19
C ASP A 257 28.62 25.48 -2.54
N PHE A 258 27.47 24.82 -2.63
CA PHE A 258 26.16 25.43 -2.79
C PHE A 258 25.52 25.63 -1.41
N ASN A 259 25.62 26.87 -0.87
CA ASN A 259 25.10 27.17 0.46
C ASN A 259 23.61 27.61 0.45
N ASN A 260 23.02 27.85 -0.74
CA ASN A 260 21.62 28.15 -0.98
C ASN A 260 20.90 27.03 -1.73
N ALA A 261 19.59 27.18 -1.92
CA ALA A 261 18.82 26.22 -2.73
C ALA A 261 19.33 26.21 -4.18
N ALA A 262 19.46 25.03 -4.76
CA ALA A 262 20.02 24.87 -6.11
C ALA A 262 19.04 24.14 -7.05
N ARG A 263 18.91 24.67 -8.23
CA ARG A 263 18.24 24.06 -9.38
C ARG A 263 19.22 23.97 -10.53
N ILE A 264 19.38 22.77 -11.07
CA ILE A 264 20.26 22.50 -12.21
C ILE A 264 19.44 21.74 -13.26
N ASP A 265 19.10 22.40 -14.34
CA ASP A 265 18.33 21.86 -15.47
C ASP A 265 19.22 21.75 -16.71
N VAL A 266 19.43 20.55 -17.19
CA VAL A 266 20.31 20.28 -18.33
C VAL A 266 19.55 19.52 -19.41
N SER A 267 19.70 19.98 -20.67
CA SER A 267 19.17 19.24 -21.82
C SER A 267 20.17 19.24 -22.98
N GLY A 268 20.20 18.15 -23.75
CA GLY A 268 21.12 18.02 -24.89
C GLY A 268 20.89 16.75 -25.70
N ALA A 269 21.61 16.65 -26.81
CA ALA A 269 21.39 15.57 -27.80
C ALA A 269 22.20 14.30 -27.50
N MET A 270 23.39 14.41 -26.89
CA MET A 270 24.27 13.27 -26.61
C MET A 270 24.45 13.08 -25.11
N ASP A 271 25.65 13.39 -24.60
CA ASP A 271 25.96 13.25 -23.17
C ASP A 271 25.34 14.36 -22.36
N VAL A 272 24.45 14.02 -21.43
CA VAL A 272 23.70 14.99 -20.62
C VAL A 272 23.90 14.66 -19.13
N PHE A 273 24.58 15.55 -18.43
CA PHE A 273 24.85 15.41 -17.02
C PHE A 273 24.32 16.61 -16.24
N GLY A 274 23.46 16.36 -15.26
CA GLY A 274 23.13 17.42 -14.29
C GLY A 274 24.39 17.84 -13.53
N ILE A 275 25.05 16.86 -12.91
CA ILE A 275 26.35 17.02 -12.23
C ILE A 275 27.30 15.92 -12.68
N LYS A 276 28.52 16.29 -13.05
CA LYS A 276 29.61 15.37 -13.30
C LYS A 276 30.78 15.69 -12.39
N GLY A 277 31.20 14.76 -11.54
CA GLY A 277 32.43 14.83 -10.75
C GLY A 277 33.44 13.82 -11.25
N TRP A 278 34.68 14.25 -11.47
CA TRP A 278 35.78 13.39 -11.93
C TRP A 278 37.04 13.57 -11.07
N GLY A 279 37.58 12.47 -10.56
CA GLY A 279 38.79 12.43 -9.77
C GLY A 279 38.59 12.57 -8.24
N GLY A 280 39.50 11.95 -7.49
CA GLY A 280 39.35 11.74 -6.05
C GLY A 280 39.43 12.95 -5.16
N ALA A 281 39.98 14.06 -5.67
CA ALA A 281 40.08 15.31 -4.91
C ALA A 281 38.90 16.25 -5.14
N THR A 282 37.83 15.79 -5.81
CA THR A 282 36.61 16.57 -6.00
C THR A 282 35.67 16.46 -4.80
N GLU A 283 35.14 17.61 -4.35
CA GLU A 283 34.19 17.72 -3.25
C GLU A 283 33.03 18.68 -3.64
N ILE A 284 31.81 18.14 -3.68
CA ILE A 284 30.61 18.90 -4.06
C ILE A 284 29.63 18.88 -2.89
N ASN A 285 29.21 20.03 -2.39
CA ASN A 285 28.38 20.15 -1.22
C ASN A 285 27.14 20.99 -1.50
N PHE A 286 25.94 20.45 -1.22
CA PHE A 286 24.68 21.17 -1.24
C PHE A 286 24.15 21.27 0.19
N LYS A 287 24.00 22.49 0.72
CA LYS A 287 23.55 22.72 2.09
C LYS A 287 22.04 22.89 2.21
N GLU A 288 21.35 23.25 1.13
CA GLU A 288 19.91 23.42 1.07
C GLU A 288 19.27 22.49 0.03
N ASN A 289 17.95 22.55 -0.12
CA ASN A 289 17.21 21.69 -1.03
C ASN A 289 17.70 21.85 -2.47
N SER A 290 17.74 20.74 -3.21
CA SER A 290 18.26 20.74 -4.56
C SER A 290 17.39 19.94 -5.52
N LEU A 291 17.27 20.45 -6.76
CA LEU A 291 16.65 19.76 -7.88
C LEU A 291 17.66 19.69 -9.03
N ILE A 292 17.94 18.48 -9.50
CA ILE A 292 18.89 18.24 -10.57
C ILE A 292 18.20 17.41 -11.66
N THR A 293 18.14 17.98 -12.87
CA THR A 293 17.43 17.39 -13.99
C THR A 293 18.39 17.21 -15.18
N ALA A 294 18.39 16.03 -15.79
CA ALA A 294 19.09 15.72 -17.03
C ALA A 294 18.09 15.20 -18.07
N LEU A 295 17.96 15.89 -19.21
CA LEU A 295 17.04 15.56 -20.29
C LEU A 295 17.77 15.34 -21.60
N GLY A 296 17.88 14.10 -22.04
CA GLY A 296 18.31 13.75 -23.41
C GLY A 296 17.19 14.06 -24.41
N THR A 297 17.47 14.95 -25.38
CA THR A 297 16.48 15.41 -26.36
C THR A 297 16.54 14.63 -27.69
N GLU A 298 15.52 14.79 -28.56
CA GLU A 298 15.50 14.17 -29.89
C GLU A 298 16.60 14.74 -30.78
N GLY A 299 17.39 13.91 -31.40
CA GLY A 299 18.43 14.34 -32.34
C GLY A 299 19.58 13.37 -32.49
N ASN A 300 19.81 12.49 -31.56
CA ASN A 300 20.93 11.56 -31.65
C ASN A 300 20.51 10.11 -31.40
N ASN A 301 20.59 9.28 -32.45
CA ASN A 301 20.41 7.82 -32.36
C ASN A 301 21.74 7.12 -31.96
N SER A 302 22.67 7.82 -31.31
CA SER A 302 23.93 7.24 -30.89
C SER A 302 23.75 6.32 -29.70
N THR A 303 24.18 5.09 -29.84
CA THR A 303 24.22 4.09 -28.78
C THR A 303 25.31 4.34 -27.71
N SER A 304 26.07 5.43 -27.84
CA SER A 304 27.15 5.80 -26.90
C SER A 304 26.82 6.94 -25.95
N SER A 305 25.61 7.47 -25.99
CA SER A 305 25.22 8.61 -25.15
C SER A 305 24.81 8.20 -23.74
N THR A 306 25.09 9.11 -22.79
CA THR A 306 24.73 8.96 -21.36
C THR A 306 23.84 10.09 -20.90
N VAL A 307 22.78 9.77 -20.18
CA VAL A 307 21.91 10.76 -19.51
C VAL A 307 21.89 10.49 -18.02
N SER A 308 22.53 11.34 -17.23
CA SER A 308 22.64 11.14 -15.78
C SER A 308 22.33 12.41 -15.00
N ALA A 309 21.51 12.31 -13.96
CA ALA A 309 21.34 13.46 -13.08
C ALA A 309 22.65 13.74 -12.30
N ILE A 310 23.28 12.70 -11.78
CA ILE A 310 24.62 12.78 -11.14
C ILE A 310 25.50 11.63 -11.64
N SER A 311 26.73 11.95 -12.05
CA SER A 311 27.78 10.98 -12.33
C SER A 311 29.05 11.35 -11.56
N LEU A 312 29.53 10.45 -10.69
CA LEU A 312 30.83 10.52 -10.03
C LEU A 312 31.75 9.49 -10.66
N GLU A 313 32.74 9.94 -11.40
CA GLU A 313 33.64 9.08 -12.14
C GLU A 313 35.05 9.08 -11.53
N LYS A 314 35.69 7.91 -11.56
CA LYS A 314 37.06 7.75 -11.08
C LYS A 314 38.07 8.31 -12.07
N ASP A 315 39.20 8.75 -11.54
CA ASP A 315 40.38 9.18 -12.27
C ASP A 315 41.29 8.00 -12.70
N ALA A 316 42.42 8.31 -13.30
CA ALA A 316 43.45 7.33 -13.68
C ALA A 316 44.06 6.60 -12.48
N ALA A 317 44.03 7.17 -11.26
CA ALA A 317 44.44 6.56 -10.00
C ALA A 317 43.35 5.68 -9.38
N ASN A 318 42.21 5.51 -10.07
CA ASN A 318 41.06 4.75 -9.64
C ASN A 318 40.35 5.30 -8.37
N VAL A 319 40.29 6.62 -8.23
CA VAL A 319 39.61 7.32 -7.13
C VAL A 319 38.52 8.25 -7.70
N GLY A 320 37.30 8.17 -7.17
CA GLY A 320 36.17 9.02 -7.52
C GLY A 320 35.93 10.12 -6.48
N GLY A 321 35.19 11.15 -6.87
CA GLY A 321 34.93 12.31 -6.01
C GLY A 321 33.83 12.07 -4.95
N THR A 322 33.56 13.10 -4.18
CA THR A 322 32.56 13.11 -3.12
C THR A 322 31.48 14.13 -3.40
N ILE A 323 30.19 13.74 -3.24
CA ILE A 323 29.04 14.64 -3.24
C ILE A 323 28.23 14.49 -1.95
N THR A 324 27.81 15.62 -1.35
CA THR A 324 27.03 15.65 -0.12
C THR A 324 25.81 16.55 -0.26
N PHE A 325 24.63 16.00 0.05
CA PHE A 325 23.38 16.77 0.18
C PHE A 325 22.95 16.81 1.64
N ASN A 326 22.92 17.98 2.24
CA ASN A 326 22.54 18.14 3.65
C ASN A 326 21.03 18.28 3.86
N LYS A 327 20.27 18.56 2.80
CA LYS A 327 18.82 18.67 2.78
C LYS A 327 18.24 17.77 1.68
N ASN A 328 16.96 17.92 1.41
CA ASN A 328 16.27 17.08 0.44
C ASN A 328 16.79 17.31 -0.99
N VAL A 329 16.84 16.24 -1.76
CA VAL A 329 17.21 16.31 -3.16
C VAL A 329 16.25 15.50 -4.04
N LEU A 330 15.99 16.06 -5.22
CA LEU A 330 15.32 15.37 -6.32
C LEU A 330 16.29 15.24 -7.50
N LEU A 331 16.49 14.01 -7.96
CA LEU A 331 17.30 13.66 -9.11
C LEU A 331 16.39 13.13 -10.21
N GLN A 332 16.47 13.71 -11.39
CA GLN A 332 15.66 13.31 -12.53
C GLN A 332 16.53 13.12 -13.77
N ALA A 333 16.47 11.93 -14.37
CA ALA A 333 17.09 11.66 -15.66
C ALA A 333 16.03 11.16 -16.64
N THR A 334 15.94 11.82 -17.79
CA THR A 334 14.98 11.44 -18.84
C THR A 334 15.70 11.33 -20.18
N ALA A 335 15.74 10.15 -20.77
CA ALA A 335 16.27 9.93 -22.12
C ALA A 335 15.12 9.67 -23.11
N VAL A 336 14.80 10.64 -23.92
CA VAL A 336 13.79 10.52 -25.00
C VAL A 336 14.29 9.61 -26.12
N ASN A 337 15.61 9.60 -26.35
CA ASN A 337 16.27 8.78 -27.37
C ASN A 337 16.92 7.52 -26.77
N LYS A 338 17.48 6.68 -27.65
CA LYS A 338 18.22 5.47 -27.27
C LYS A 338 19.56 5.80 -26.63
N ALA A 339 19.56 6.39 -25.43
CA ALA A 339 20.78 6.51 -24.65
C ALA A 339 21.31 5.12 -24.25
N GLN A 340 22.62 4.94 -24.27
CA GLN A 340 23.25 3.70 -23.80
C GLN A 340 23.04 3.51 -22.30
N ILE A 341 23.20 4.59 -21.53
CA ILE A 341 23.03 4.60 -20.08
C ILE A 341 22.15 5.77 -19.67
N SER A 342 21.13 5.49 -18.87
CA SER A 342 20.34 6.51 -18.19
C SER A 342 20.39 6.25 -16.70
N SER A 343 20.80 7.22 -15.88
CA SER A 343 20.92 7.02 -14.43
C SER A 343 20.50 8.24 -13.63
N GLY A 344 19.81 8.01 -12.51
CA GLY A 344 19.59 9.05 -11.52
C GLY A 344 20.87 9.37 -10.74
N LEU A 345 21.57 8.33 -10.31
CA LEU A 345 22.85 8.43 -9.61
C LEU A 345 23.81 7.36 -10.14
N ASN A 346 24.94 7.78 -10.68
CA ASN A 346 26.04 6.93 -11.07
C ASN A 346 27.28 7.21 -10.18
N ILE A 347 27.82 6.16 -9.54
CA ILE A 347 29.01 6.25 -8.70
C ILE A 347 30.01 5.22 -9.18
N ASP A 348 31.17 5.66 -9.66
CA ASP A 348 32.33 4.83 -9.97
C ASP A 348 33.47 5.17 -9.02
N ASN A 349 33.64 4.38 -7.96
CA ASN A 349 34.59 4.55 -6.86
C ASN A 349 34.52 5.92 -6.14
N GLY A 350 33.38 6.57 -6.15
CA GLY A 350 33.09 7.83 -5.48
C GLY A 350 32.27 7.65 -4.20
N VAL A 351 31.93 8.76 -3.57
CA VAL A 351 31.08 8.79 -2.37
C VAL A 351 29.90 9.77 -2.57
N ALA A 352 28.68 9.29 -2.36
CA ALA A 352 27.49 10.13 -2.33
C ALA A 352 26.80 10.04 -0.95
N ALA A 353 26.63 11.16 -0.26
CA ALA A 353 26.00 11.24 1.04
C ALA A 353 24.73 12.10 1.00
N PHE A 354 23.59 11.50 1.34
CA PHE A 354 22.28 12.13 1.38
C PHE A 354 21.80 12.23 2.83
N LYS A 355 21.99 13.40 3.45
CA LYS A 355 21.66 13.64 4.87
C LYS A 355 20.29 14.26 5.09
N GLY A 356 19.59 14.63 4.01
CA GLY A 356 18.26 15.17 4.05
C GLY A 356 17.21 14.15 4.50
N ALA A 357 16.03 14.63 4.89
CA ALA A 357 14.92 13.76 5.27
C ALA A 357 14.34 12.95 4.09
N PHE A 358 14.60 13.40 2.85
CA PHE A 358 14.07 12.80 1.64
C PHE A 358 15.06 12.87 0.46
N THR A 359 15.22 11.75 -0.23
CA THR A 359 15.93 11.62 -1.49
C THR A 359 15.02 10.98 -2.52
N GLY A 360 14.71 11.68 -3.60
CA GLY A 360 13.89 11.19 -4.71
C GLY A 360 14.74 11.03 -5.98
N ILE A 361 14.63 9.88 -6.64
CA ILE A 361 15.34 9.55 -7.88
C ILE A 361 14.33 9.05 -8.89
N THR A 362 14.26 9.71 -10.04
CA THR A 362 13.37 9.31 -11.14
C THR A 362 14.17 9.16 -12.41
N VAL A 363 14.07 8.00 -13.06
CA VAL A 363 14.68 7.72 -14.36
C VAL A 363 13.62 7.27 -15.32
N LYS A 364 13.55 7.92 -16.50
CA LYS A 364 12.69 7.52 -17.63
C LYS A 364 13.53 7.42 -18.88
N SER A 365 13.58 6.24 -19.50
CA SER A 365 14.47 6.03 -20.62
C SER A 365 13.83 5.23 -21.74
N ASN A 366 14.06 5.65 -22.96
CA ASN A 366 13.84 4.86 -24.18
C ASN A 366 15.09 4.12 -24.64
N GLY A 367 16.17 4.18 -23.85
CA GLY A 367 17.47 3.54 -24.13
C GLY A 367 17.58 2.11 -23.60
N GLU A 368 18.77 1.54 -23.78
CA GLU A 368 19.07 0.14 -23.45
C GLU A 368 19.17 -0.10 -21.95
N ASN A 369 19.92 0.76 -21.22
CA ASN A 369 20.21 0.56 -19.81
C ASN A 369 19.68 1.72 -18.96
N SER A 370 18.87 1.42 -17.97
CA SER A 370 18.26 2.39 -17.06
C SER A 370 18.50 2.04 -15.61
N TYR A 371 19.08 2.96 -14.84
CA TYR A 371 19.44 2.76 -13.44
C TYR A 371 18.88 3.87 -12.57
N GLY A 372 18.12 3.52 -11.55
CA GLY A 372 17.85 4.47 -10.47
C GLY A 372 19.17 4.87 -9.81
N ILE A 373 19.87 3.87 -9.26
CA ILE A 373 21.22 4.00 -8.71
C ILE A 373 22.12 2.95 -9.36
N ILE A 374 23.26 3.34 -9.90
CA ILE A 374 24.37 2.44 -10.24
C ILE A 374 25.58 2.81 -9.38
N ASN A 375 26.12 1.84 -8.65
CA ASN A 375 27.25 2.00 -7.75
C ASN A 375 28.28 0.92 -8.03
N ASN A 376 29.49 1.32 -8.38
CA ASN A 376 30.48 0.41 -8.93
C ASN A 376 31.90 0.67 -8.38
N ASN A 377 32.77 -0.32 -8.50
CA ASN A 377 34.22 -0.24 -8.25
C ASN A 377 34.60 0.30 -6.86
N GLY A 378 33.89 -0.08 -5.80
CA GLY A 378 34.16 0.37 -4.44
C GLY A 378 33.48 1.67 -4.05
N GLY A 379 32.54 2.16 -4.90
CA GLY A 379 31.73 3.34 -4.62
C GLY A 379 30.87 3.19 -3.37
N LYS A 380 30.48 4.33 -2.77
CA LYS A 380 29.64 4.38 -1.56
C LYS A 380 28.48 5.33 -1.71
N ALA A 381 27.30 4.89 -1.28
CA ALA A 381 26.12 5.74 -1.15
C ALA A 381 25.52 5.59 0.26
N ASP A 382 25.42 6.71 0.99
CA ASP A 382 24.81 6.76 2.32
C ASP A 382 23.54 7.62 2.27
N VAL A 383 22.38 7.06 2.63
CA VAL A 383 21.09 7.74 2.64
C VAL A 383 20.51 7.73 4.06
N GLU A 384 20.42 8.90 4.69
CA GLU A 384 19.92 9.00 6.07
C GLU A 384 18.39 9.06 6.16
N GLY A 385 17.74 9.76 5.22
CA GLY A 385 16.30 9.92 5.17
C GLY A 385 15.59 8.87 4.31
N ALA A 386 14.34 9.15 3.99
CA ALA A 386 13.56 8.31 3.08
C ALA A 386 14.15 8.33 1.66
N LEU A 387 14.21 7.15 1.03
CA LEU A 387 14.63 6.98 -0.37
C LEU A 387 13.44 6.56 -1.23
N VAL A 388 13.19 7.28 -2.31
CA VAL A 388 12.24 6.88 -3.35
C VAL A 388 12.98 6.78 -4.67
N VAL A 389 12.92 5.62 -5.31
CA VAL A 389 13.47 5.36 -6.64
C VAL A 389 12.36 4.91 -7.58
N ASP A 390 12.22 5.59 -8.71
CA ASP A 390 11.34 5.21 -9.81
C ASP A 390 12.18 5.10 -11.11
N ALA A 391 12.41 3.87 -11.57
CA ALA A 391 13.19 3.56 -12.76
C ALA A 391 12.30 2.94 -13.84
N GLN A 392 12.25 3.57 -14.99
CA GLN A 392 11.45 3.13 -16.13
C GLN A 392 12.33 3.04 -17.38
N GLY A 393 12.22 1.95 -18.15
CA GLY A 393 13.07 1.73 -19.33
C GLY A 393 12.52 0.72 -20.32
N GLN A 394 13.32 0.43 -21.37
CA GLN A 394 12.92 -0.47 -22.45
C GLN A 394 13.50 -1.88 -22.30
N ASP A 395 14.73 -2.02 -21.84
CA ASP A 395 15.41 -3.31 -21.76
C ASP A 395 16.00 -3.55 -20.36
N TYR A 396 17.28 -3.27 -20.12
CA TYR A 396 17.88 -3.47 -18.79
C TYR A 396 17.48 -2.35 -17.83
N VAL A 397 16.61 -2.64 -16.87
CA VAL A 397 16.14 -1.65 -15.91
C VAL A 397 16.45 -2.10 -14.47
N PHE A 398 17.19 -1.29 -13.77
CA PHE A 398 17.55 -1.53 -12.38
C PHE A 398 17.05 -0.40 -11.48
N GLY A 399 16.36 -0.74 -10.40
CA GLY A 399 16.13 0.23 -9.34
C GLY A 399 17.46 0.62 -8.67
N ILE A 400 18.18 -0.40 -8.18
CA ILE A 400 19.54 -0.28 -7.62
C ILE A 400 20.44 -1.37 -8.21
N ASN A 401 21.56 -0.98 -8.78
CA ASN A 401 22.64 -1.87 -9.20
C ASN A 401 23.91 -1.54 -8.40
N ASN A 402 24.43 -2.52 -7.64
CA ASN A 402 25.60 -2.37 -6.78
C ASN A 402 26.62 -3.46 -7.08
N ALA A 403 27.82 -3.07 -7.50
CA ALA A 403 28.79 -4.04 -8.00
C ALA A 403 30.22 -3.76 -7.55
N ASN A 404 31.07 -4.78 -7.68
CA ASN A 404 32.54 -4.66 -7.56
C ASN A 404 33.00 -4.00 -6.27
N GLY A 405 32.57 -4.51 -5.12
CA GLY A 405 32.99 -4.09 -3.79
C GLY A 405 32.35 -2.79 -3.30
N SER A 406 31.30 -2.34 -3.91
CA SER A 406 30.59 -1.10 -3.59
C SER A 406 29.59 -1.28 -2.45
N LYS A 407 29.26 -0.17 -1.76
CA LYS A 407 28.37 -0.20 -0.59
C LYS A 407 27.27 0.83 -0.67
N ILE A 408 26.06 0.42 -0.30
CA ILE A 408 24.90 1.31 -0.16
C ILE A 408 24.29 1.09 1.22
N ASP A 409 24.17 2.16 2.01
CA ASP A 409 23.54 2.15 3.33
C ASP A 409 22.34 3.09 3.36
N ILE A 410 21.12 2.54 3.54
CA ILE A 410 19.85 3.28 3.57
C ILE A 410 19.26 3.15 4.97
N LYS A 411 19.25 4.25 5.73
CA LYS A 411 18.78 4.27 7.11
C LYS A 411 17.28 4.52 7.22
N GLY A 412 16.73 5.35 6.32
CA GLY A 412 15.30 5.64 6.26
C GLY A 412 14.50 4.58 5.53
N VAL A 413 13.18 4.76 5.49
CA VAL A 413 12.30 3.90 4.68
C VAL A 413 12.63 4.01 3.20
N ALA A 414 12.50 2.90 2.47
CA ALA A 414 12.76 2.88 1.04
C ALA A 414 11.54 2.45 0.24
N ALA A 415 11.30 3.11 -0.89
CA ALA A 415 10.32 2.71 -1.89
C ALA A 415 11.01 2.66 -3.26
N ILE A 416 11.06 1.49 -3.88
CA ILE A 416 11.72 1.26 -5.15
C ILE A 416 10.71 0.72 -6.14
N THR A 417 10.54 1.40 -7.26
CA THR A 417 9.66 1.00 -8.34
C THR A 417 10.47 0.83 -9.62
N VAL A 418 10.29 -0.31 -10.28
CA VAL A 418 10.95 -0.63 -11.55
C VAL A 418 9.93 -1.07 -12.58
N ASN A 419 9.94 -0.43 -13.74
CA ASN A 419 9.09 -0.78 -14.86
C ASN A 419 9.91 -0.90 -16.14
N SER A 420 9.91 -2.07 -16.77
CA SER A 420 10.58 -2.33 -18.04
C SER A 420 9.59 -2.83 -19.07
N ALA A 421 9.79 -2.46 -20.34
CA ALA A 421 9.10 -3.08 -21.46
C ALA A 421 9.58 -4.53 -21.69
N ASN A 422 10.85 -4.80 -21.42
CA ASN A 422 11.42 -6.14 -21.38
C ASN A 422 11.49 -6.64 -19.92
N THR A 423 10.53 -7.45 -19.52
CA THR A 423 10.43 -7.94 -18.15
C THR A 423 11.52 -8.95 -17.77
N GLU A 424 12.18 -9.58 -18.73
CA GLU A 424 13.26 -10.54 -18.48
C GLU A 424 14.55 -9.88 -18.00
N ASN A 425 14.73 -8.58 -18.26
CA ASN A 425 15.94 -7.83 -17.95
C ASN A 425 15.67 -6.69 -16.92
N ALA A 426 14.66 -6.83 -16.08
CA ALA A 426 14.34 -5.82 -15.08
C ALA A 426 14.53 -6.37 -13.65
N TYR A 427 15.19 -5.57 -12.83
CA TYR A 427 15.59 -5.94 -11.47
C TYR A 427 15.29 -4.80 -10.49
N GLY A 428 14.58 -5.10 -9.41
CA GLY A 428 14.37 -4.12 -8.35
C GLY A 428 15.70 -3.74 -7.70
N ILE A 429 16.41 -4.73 -7.15
CA ILE A 429 17.70 -4.59 -6.51
C ILE A 429 18.62 -5.68 -7.07
N TYR A 430 19.80 -5.28 -7.52
CA TYR A 430 20.84 -6.19 -8.01
C TYR A 430 22.16 -5.90 -7.31
N SER A 431 22.77 -6.92 -6.69
CA SER A 431 24.09 -6.80 -6.06
C SER A 431 25.03 -7.92 -6.52
N THR A 432 26.19 -7.57 -7.07
CA THR A 432 27.13 -8.54 -7.62
C THR A 432 28.59 -8.22 -7.27
N GLY A 433 29.37 -9.27 -7.09
CA GLY A 433 30.80 -9.16 -6.76
C GLY A 433 31.08 -9.14 -5.26
N ALA A 434 32.23 -9.67 -4.89
CA ALA A 434 32.66 -9.75 -3.49
C ALA A 434 32.69 -8.37 -2.81
N ASN A 435 32.22 -8.31 -1.57
CA ASN A 435 32.09 -7.09 -0.74
C ASN A 435 31.12 -6.02 -1.31
N SER A 436 30.26 -6.39 -2.25
CA SER A 436 29.19 -5.52 -2.74
C SER A 436 27.98 -5.64 -1.80
N ASP A 437 27.81 -4.67 -0.90
CA ASP A 437 26.83 -4.73 0.17
C ASP A 437 25.76 -3.65 -0.01
N ILE A 438 24.47 -4.02 0.13
CA ILE A 438 23.35 -3.09 0.24
C ILE A 438 22.64 -3.35 1.57
N ALA A 439 22.48 -2.33 2.40
CA ALA A 439 21.76 -2.40 3.66
C ALA A 439 20.54 -1.46 3.68
N PHE A 440 19.37 -2.02 3.95
CA PHE A 440 18.13 -1.32 4.26
C PHE A 440 17.87 -1.47 5.76
N ASN A 441 18.02 -0.38 6.51
CA ASN A 441 17.90 -0.40 7.98
C ASN A 441 16.47 -0.10 8.47
N SER A 442 15.54 0.18 7.57
CA SER A 442 14.12 0.42 7.81
C SER A 442 13.26 -0.37 6.83
N ASP A 443 11.93 -0.23 6.97
CA ASP A 443 10.98 -0.92 6.10
C ASP A 443 11.17 -0.53 4.63
N THR A 444 11.07 -1.52 3.76
CA THR A 444 11.25 -1.37 2.32
C THR A 444 10.04 -1.86 1.55
N ILE A 445 9.59 -1.06 0.59
CA ILE A 445 8.58 -1.43 -0.41
C ILE A 445 9.27 -1.55 -1.76
N LEU A 446 9.09 -2.68 -2.42
CA LEU A 446 9.72 -2.98 -3.70
C LEU A 446 8.67 -3.45 -4.70
N THR A 447 8.51 -2.72 -5.78
CA THR A 447 7.57 -3.05 -6.86
C THR A 447 8.32 -3.15 -8.18
N THR A 448 8.20 -4.27 -8.88
CA THR A 448 8.79 -4.44 -10.21
C THR A 448 7.91 -5.32 -11.08
N ASN A 449 7.83 -5.02 -12.35
CA ASN A 449 7.25 -5.93 -13.34
C ASN A 449 8.31 -6.88 -13.95
N GLY A 450 9.52 -6.86 -13.40
CA GLY A 450 10.66 -7.60 -13.95
C GLY A 450 10.85 -8.99 -13.39
N LEU A 451 11.95 -9.63 -13.81
CA LEU A 451 12.33 -10.98 -13.45
C LEU A 451 12.57 -11.14 -11.96
N ALA A 452 13.32 -10.23 -11.36
CA ALA A 452 13.68 -10.33 -9.95
C ALA A 452 13.39 -9.05 -9.17
N ALA A 453 12.76 -9.21 -8.00
CA ALA A 453 12.68 -8.17 -7.01
C ALA A 453 14.07 -7.90 -6.39
N VAL A 454 14.76 -8.97 -6.00
CA VAL A 454 16.15 -8.91 -5.47
C VAL A 454 16.96 -10.04 -6.09
N GLN A 455 18.06 -9.69 -6.71
CA GLN A 455 19.06 -10.69 -7.18
C GLN A 455 20.44 -10.37 -6.62
N VAL A 456 21.07 -11.40 -6.09
CA VAL A 456 22.43 -11.30 -5.52
C VAL A 456 23.27 -12.43 -6.09
N GLU A 457 24.46 -12.08 -6.59
CA GLU A 457 25.37 -13.09 -7.17
C GLU A 457 26.84 -12.75 -6.95
N ALA A 458 27.71 -13.72 -7.22
CA ALA A 458 29.16 -13.58 -7.16
C ALA A 458 29.70 -12.94 -5.85
N GLY A 459 29.07 -13.24 -4.69
CA GLY A 459 29.48 -12.75 -3.38
C GLY A 459 28.90 -11.40 -2.97
N GLY A 460 27.94 -10.86 -3.73
CA GLY A 460 27.16 -9.67 -3.32
C GLY A 460 26.26 -9.96 -2.12
N LYS A 461 25.80 -8.90 -1.44
CA LYS A 461 24.95 -9.05 -0.26
C LYS A 461 23.87 -7.99 -0.21
N VAL A 462 22.66 -8.40 0.20
CA VAL A 462 21.52 -7.49 0.49
C VAL A 462 20.95 -7.81 1.86
N LEU A 463 20.86 -6.80 2.70
CA LEU A 463 20.30 -6.87 4.04
C LEU A 463 19.05 -6.00 4.14
N PHE A 464 17.95 -6.59 4.50
CA PHE A 464 16.78 -5.89 5.03
C PHE A 464 16.72 -6.13 6.54
N ALA A 465 17.10 -5.12 7.32
CA ALA A 465 17.08 -5.22 8.78
C ALA A 465 15.64 -5.32 9.31
N ARG A 466 14.71 -4.66 8.66
CA ARG A 466 13.27 -4.62 8.96
C ARG A 466 12.44 -5.24 7.84
N GLY A 467 11.17 -4.86 7.74
CA GLY A 467 10.21 -5.41 6.79
C GLY A 467 10.54 -5.23 5.32
N LEU A 468 10.06 -6.17 4.51
CA LEU A 468 10.07 -6.10 3.05
C LEU A 468 8.68 -6.41 2.52
N VAL A 469 8.12 -5.50 1.74
CA VAL A 469 6.87 -5.70 0.99
C VAL A 469 7.20 -5.76 -0.50
N SER A 470 7.03 -6.93 -1.11
CA SER A 470 7.25 -7.18 -2.54
C SER A 470 6.15 -8.11 -3.07
N GLU A 471 5.05 -7.53 -3.53
CA GLU A 471 3.84 -8.25 -3.97
C GLU A 471 3.70 -8.25 -5.50
N SER A 472 4.81 -8.29 -6.23
CA SER A 472 4.83 -8.17 -7.70
C SER A 472 4.99 -9.49 -8.47
N GLY A 473 5.16 -10.61 -7.79
CA GLY A 473 5.40 -11.92 -8.41
C GLY A 473 6.84 -12.14 -8.89
N ALA A 474 7.74 -11.18 -8.66
CA ALA A 474 9.14 -11.27 -9.06
C ALA A 474 9.98 -12.08 -8.06
N TYR A 475 11.03 -12.74 -8.53
CA TYR A 475 11.89 -13.61 -7.73
C TYR A 475 12.75 -12.86 -6.72
N ILE A 476 13.09 -13.55 -5.61
CA ILE A 476 14.19 -13.16 -4.71
C ILE A 476 15.25 -14.26 -4.78
N PHE A 477 16.44 -13.94 -5.27
CA PHE A 477 17.40 -14.92 -5.69
C PHE A 477 18.83 -14.65 -5.19
N ALA A 478 19.43 -15.60 -4.48
CA ALA A 478 20.83 -15.59 -4.08
C ALA A 478 21.60 -16.74 -4.80
N TYR A 479 22.53 -16.39 -5.66
CA TYR A 479 23.26 -17.32 -6.49
C TYR A 479 24.78 -17.24 -6.28
N GLY A 480 25.41 -18.40 -6.15
CA GLY A 480 26.87 -18.52 -6.05
C GLY A 480 27.41 -18.30 -4.62
N SER A 481 28.60 -18.84 -4.40
CA SER A 481 29.25 -18.79 -3.08
C SER A 481 29.40 -17.37 -2.54
N ASP A 482 29.24 -17.20 -1.24
CA ASP A 482 29.33 -15.95 -0.48
C ASP A 482 28.19 -14.92 -0.79
N SER A 483 27.30 -15.22 -1.73
CA SER A 483 26.11 -14.42 -2.00
C SER A 483 25.10 -14.58 -0.87
N ASN A 484 24.57 -13.46 -0.33
CA ASN A 484 23.67 -13.53 0.82
C ASN A 484 22.55 -12.49 0.76
N ILE A 485 21.34 -12.97 1.02
CA ILE A 485 20.17 -12.12 1.26
C ILE A 485 19.66 -12.39 2.67
N LYS A 486 19.41 -11.33 3.45
CA LYS A 486 18.73 -11.43 4.75
C LYS A 486 17.52 -10.54 4.77
N ILE A 487 16.38 -11.12 5.12
CA ILE A 487 15.10 -10.41 5.20
C ILE A 487 14.60 -10.41 6.65
N ASN A 488 14.29 -9.20 7.15
CA ASN A 488 13.80 -8.94 8.50
C ASN A 488 14.77 -9.46 9.58
N SER A 489 16.07 -9.27 9.39
CA SER A 489 17.12 -9.87 10.22
C SER A 489 17.08 -9.42 11.68
N GLU A 490 16.64 -8.20 11.98
CA GLU A 490 16.42 -7.70 13.34
C GLU A 490 15.04 -8.07 13.91
N GLY A 491 14.13 -8.49 13.05
CA GLY A 491 12.77 -8.84 13.43
C GLY A 491 11.83 -7.65 13.59
N GLY A 492 10.55 -7.94 13.78
CA GLY A 492 9.48 -6.96 14.04
C GLY A 492 9.00 -6.19 12.81
N GLY A 493 9.57 -6.43 11.63
CA GLY A 493 9.13 -5.84 10.38
C GLY A 493 7.99 -6.63 9.71
N LEU A 494 7.20 -5.94 8.88
CA LEU A 494 6.18 -6.59 8.07
C LEU A 494 6.83 -7.17 6.80
N VAL A 495 6.70 -8.49 6.59
CA VAL A 495 7.20 -9.17 5.41
C VAL A 495 6.04 -9.71 4.59
N LYS A 496 5.87 -9.18 3.39
CA LYS A 496 4.88 -9.65 2.41
C LYS A 496 5.56 -9.87 1.08
N VAL A 497 5.68 -11.13 0.68
CA VAL A 497 6.35 -11.50 -0.57
C VAL A 497 5.40 -12.36 -1.41
N LEU A 498 5.15 -11.93 -2.63
CA LEU A 498 4.54 -12.69 -3.70
C LEU A 498 5.61 -12.96 -4.76
N GLY A 499 5.96 -14.21 -4.96
CA GLY A 499 7.00 -14.68 -5.88
C GLY A 499 7.89 -15.75 -5.25
N ASP A 500 8.60 -16.49 -6.09
CA ASP A 500 9.46 -17.58 -5.65
C ASP A 500 10.78 -17.07 -5.08
N ILE A 501 11.35 -17.82 -4.13
CA ILE A 501 12.60 -17.46 -3.46
C ILE A 501 13.64 -18.57 -3.56
N PHE A 502 14.88 -18.24 -3.94
CA PHE A 502 15.91 -19.22 -4.24
C PHE A 502 17.25 -18.89 -3.61
N ALA A 503 17.95 -19.93 -3.15
CA ALA A 503 19.35 -19.88 -2.75
C ALA A 503 20.09 -21.06 -3.36
N GLN A 504 20.89 -20.81 -4.40
CA GLN A 504 21.52 -21.86 -5.22
C GLN A 504 23.02 -21.68 -5.34
N ASP A 505 23.73 -22.74 -5.68
CA ASP A 505 25.20 -22.81 -5.92
C ASP A 505 26.04 -22.19 -4.79
N GLY A 506 25.63 -22.38 -3.53
CA GLY A 506 26.32 -21.89 -2.35
C GLY A 506 25.89 -20.49 -1.91
N GLY A 507 24.92 -19.90 -2.58
CA GLY A 507 24.21 -18.70 -2.09
C GLY A 507 23.39 -19.01 -0.85
N THR A 508 23.08 -18.00 -0.05
CA THR A 508 22.27 -18.12 1.16
C THR A 508 21.16 -17.07 1.19
N LEU A 509 19.95 -17.50 1.62
CA LEU A 509 18.82 -16.61 1.83
C LEU A 509 18.22 -16.93 3.21
N ASP A 510 18.35 -15.98 4.15
CA ASP A 510 17.75 -16.05 5.47
C ASP A 510 16.45 -15.23 5.47
N PHE A 511 15.32 -15.91 5.58
CA PHE A 511 13.99 -15.32 5.46
C PHE A 511 13.25 -15.42 6.79
N LYS A 512 13.04 -14.29 7.46
CA LYS A 512 12.36 -14.24 8.74
C LYS A 512 11.00 -13.57 8.66
N MET A 513 9.99 -14.21 9.23
CA MET A 513 8.64 -13.66 9.40
C MET A 513 8.20 -13.82 10.85
N ASP A 514 8.06 -12.73 11.58
CA ASP A 514 7.69 -12.73 13.01
C ASP A 514 6.48 -11.83 13.34
N ASN A 515 5.66 -11.55 12.33
CA ASN A 515 4.44 -10.75 12.42
C ASN A 515 3.26 -11.52 11.82
N SER A 516 2.11 -11.52 12.47
CA SER A 516 0.91 -12.26 12.05
C SER A 516 0.31 -11.84 10.69
N GLU A 517 0.66 -10.65 10.21
CA GLU A 517 0.26 -10.18 8.88
C GLU A 517 1.30 -10.50 7.80
N SER A 518 2.45 -11.09 8.20
CA SER A 518 3.51 -11.48 7.28
C SER A 518 3.17 -12.77 6.54
N TYR A 519 3.47 -12.78 5.26
CA TYR A 519 3.34 -13.98 4.44
C TYR A 519 4.38 -14.05 3.32
N LEU A 520 4.65 -15.28 2.90
CA LEU A 520 5.27 -15.64 1.63
C LEU A 520 4.23 -16.42 0.81
N GLU A 521 4.01 -16.04 -0.44
CA GLU A 521 3.25 -16.81 -1.42
C GLU A 521 4.14 -17.08 -2.63
N GLY A 522 4.66 -18.29 -2.70
CA GLY A 522 5.65 -18.71 -3.68
C GLY A 522 6.29 -20.06 -3.34
N ALA A 523 7.02 -20.63 -4.29
CA ALA A 523 7.90 -21.75 -4.06
C ALA A 523 9.25 -21.30 -3.45
N ALA A 524 9.94 -22.19 -2.77
CA ALA A 524 11.26 -21.92 -2.23
C ALA A 524 12.25 -23.03 -2.57
N ASP A 525 13.51 -22.66 -2.82
CA ASP A 525 14.59 -23.62 -3.07
C ASP A 525 15.89 -23.23 -2.33
N GLY A 526 16.33 -24.09 -1.43
CA GLY A 526 17.61 -23.96 -0.72
C GLY A 526 17.67 -22.90 0.38
N VAL A 527 16.54 -22.39 0.86
CA VAL A 527 16.45 -21.22 1.77
C VAL A 527 16.43 -21.62 3.25
N ASN A 528 16.79 -20.67 4.13
CA ASN A 528 16.59 -20.75 5.57
C ASN A 528 15.34 -19.93 5.96
N MET A 529 14.36 -20.57 6.59
CA MET A 529 13.10 -19.96 7.00
C MET A 529 12.99 -19.91 8.53
N ASP A 530 12.70 -18.74 9.08
CA ASP A 530 12.34 -18.55 10.49
C ASP A 530 10.97 -17.86 10.56
N MET A 531 9.95 -18.60 10.96
CA MET A 531 8.57 -18.17 10.91
C MET A 531 7.93 -18.21 12.32
N GLN A 532 7.36 -17.10 12.74
CA GLN A 532 6.84 -16.93 14.10
C GLN A 532 5.52 -16.13 14.11
N ASN A 533 4.82 -16.17 15.28
CA ASN A 533 3.74 -15.27 15.64
C ASN A 533 2.56 -15.21 14.64
N GLY A 534 2.18 -16.31 14.05
CA GLY A 534 1.03 -16.39 13.13
C GLY A 534 1.35 -16.07 11.67
N SER A 535 2.62 -15.92 11.30
CA SER A 535 3.03 -15.78 9.90
C SER A 535 2.72 -17.03 9.08
N VAL A 536 2.53 -16.84 7.76
CA VAL A 536 2.08 -17.92 6.86
C VAL A 536 2.96 -17.98 5.62
N TRP A 537 3.40 -19.18 5.26
CA TRP A 537 3.96 -19.49 3.95
C TRP A 537 2.95 -20.28 3.12
N ARG A 538 2.47 -19.69 2.02
CA ARG A 538 1.61 -20.31 1.03
C ARG A 538 2.48 -20.86 -0.09
N VAL A 539 2.66 -22.17 -0.11
CA VAL A 539 3.54 -22.86 -1.05
C VAL A 539 2.82 -23.03 -2.39
N THR A 540 3.40 -22.54 -3.48
CA THR A 540 2.80 -22.59 -4.82
C THR A 540 3.37 -23.67 -5.73
N GLY A 541 4.31 -24.51 -5.24
CA GLY A 541 4.93 -25.60 -5.98
C GLY A 541 5.93 -26.38 -5.14
N ASP A 542 6.53 -27.42 -5.72
CA ASP A 542 7.56 -28.24 -5.06
C ASP A 542 8.64 -27.32 -4.48
N SER A 543 8.96 -27.50 -3.19
CA SER A 543 9.83 -26.60 -2.45
C SER A 543 10.84 -27.35 -1.60
N ASN A 544 11.98 -26.71 -1.32
CA ASN A 544 12.91 -27.22 -0.31
C ASN A 544 13.46 -26.08 0.59
N SER A 545 13.76 -26.44 1.82
CA SER A 545 14.37 -25.54 2.81
C SER A 545 15.56 -26.24 3.47
N GLN A 546 16.71 -25.54 3.57
CA GLN A 546 17.86 -26.02 4.31
C GLN A 546 17.59 -26.04 5.81
N LYS A 547 16.93 -24.99 6.29
CA LYS A 547 16.47 -24.89 7.68
C LYS A 547 15.08 -24.28 7.72
N LEU A 548 14.18 -24.96 8.43
CA LEU A 548 12.84 -24.45 8.71
C LEU A 548 12.57 -24.43 10.21
N ASN A 549 12.44 -23.23 10.77
CA ASN A 549 12.02 -23.02 12.15
C ASN A 549 10.61 -22.43 12.17
N LEU A 550 9.68 -23.11 12.82
CA LEU A 550 8.29 -22.71 12.96
C LEU A 550 7.91 -22.55 14.44
N GLU A 551 7.50 -21.35 14.84
CA GLU A 551 6.98 -21.09 16.19
C GLU A 551 5.62 -20.37 16.10
N ASN A 552 4.53 -21.09 16.34
CA ASN A 552 3.16 -20.58 16.17
C ASN A 552 2.92 -19.98 14.76
N ALA A 553 3.36 -20.63 13.72
CA ALA A 553 3.28 -20.24 12.33
C ALA A 553 2.66 -21.34 11.47
N ALA A 554 2.38 -21.09 10.21
CA ALA A 554 1.80 -22.07 9.31
C ALA A 554 2.52 -22.16 7.95
N VAL A 555 2.69 -23.37 7.44
CA VAL A 555 3.03 -23.66 6.06
C VAL A 555 1.80 -24.27 5.39
N ASP A 556 1.28 -23.58 4.39
CA ASP A 556 0.09 -23.96 3.65
C ASP A 556 0.50 -24.50 2.26
N LEU A 557 0.38 -25.80 2.09
CA LEU A 557 0.70 -26.55 0.87
C LEU A 557 -0.51 -26.64 -0.09
N THR A 558 -1.68 -26.11 0.31
CA THR A 558 -2.94 -26.27 -0.45
C THR A 558 -3.16 -25.22 -1.53
N THR A 559 -2.19 -24.40 -1.86
CA THR A 559 -2.36 -23.26 -2.77
C THR A 559 -2.17 -23.61 -4.25
N ASP A 560 -1.53 -24.72 -4.57
CA ASP A 560 -1.27 -25.16 -5.93
C ASP A 560 -2.37 -26.07 -6.51
N GLY A 561 -3.41 -26.40 -5.71
CA GLY A 561 -4.58 -27.17 -6.15
C GLY A 561 -4.65 -28.57 -5.62
N VAL A 562 -4.33 -29.66 -6.19
CA VAL A 562 -4.70 -31.00 -5.73
C VAL A 562 -3.47 -31.84 -5.36
N GLY A 563 -3.10 -31.78 -4.08
CA GLY A 563 -2.41 -32.83 -3.34
C GLY A 563 -1.23 -33.55 -3.98
N THR A 564 -0.25 -32.83 -4.54
CA THR A 564 0.96 -33.42 -5.09
C THR A 564 2.25 -32.66 -4.75
N THR A 565 2.16 -31.59 -3.97
CA THR A 565 3.31 -30.78 -3.56
C THR A 565 4.28 -31.59 -2.72
N LYS A 566 5.57 -31.51 -3.07
CA LYS A 566 6.65 -32.12 -2.31
C LYS A 566 7.46 -31.05 -1.62
N PHE A 567 7.51 -31.13 -0.31
CA PHE A 567 8.29 -30.21 0.50
C PHE A 567 9.42 -30.94 1.21
N ALA A 568 10.65 -30.69 0.78
CA ALA A 568 11.84 -31.23 1.39
C ALA A 568 12.43 -30.25 2.42
N ILE A 569 12.82 -30.75 3.59
CA ILE A 569 13.40 -29.96 4.67
C ILE A 569 14.66 -30.69 5.15
N THR A 570 15.79 -29.99 5.25
CA THR A 570 17.00 -30.60 5.81
C THR A 570 16.94 -30.58 7.33
N ASP A 571 16.89 -29.42 7.97
CA ASP A 571 16.79 -29.26 9.42
C ASP A 571 15.46 -28.61 9.79
N TYR A 572 14.67 -29.24 10.64
CA TYR A 572 13.34 -28.80 11.04
C TYR A 572 13.23 -28.60 12.55
N SER A 573 12.55 -27.51 12.93
CA SER A 573 12.02 -27.37 14.30
C SER A 573 10.63 -26.76 14.26
N GLY A 574 9.66 -27.36 15.00
CA GLY A 574 8.28 -26.92 15.03
C GLY A 574 7.70 -26.90 16.43
N THR A 575 7.15 -25.76 16.84
CA THR A 575 6.44 -25.61 18.12
C THR A 575 5.13 -24.86 17.91
N GLY A 576 4.02 -25.52 18.21
CA GLY A 576 2.68 -24.93 18.11
C GLY A 576 2.24 -24.55 16.68
N SER A 577 2.96 -24.99 15.69
CA SER A 577 2.82 -24.60 14.28
C SER A 577 2.03 -25.62 13.48
N ASN A 578 1.64 -25.26 12.25
CA ASN A 578 0.80 -26.12 11.41
C ASN A 578 1.45 -26.37 10.05
N PHE A 579 1.32 -27.60 9.53
CA PHE A 579 1.30 -27.88 8.10
C PHE A 579 -0.15 -28.07 7.66
N ILE A 580 -0.58 -27.36 6.63
CA ILE A 580 -1.88 -27.50 5.98
C ILE A 580 -1.65 -28.20 4.67
N MET A 581 -2.23 -29.39 4.49
CA MET A 581 -1.91 -30.31 3.40
C MET A 581 -3.16 -30.67 2.61
N ASP A 582 -3.06 -30.71 1.29
CA ASP A 582 -4.08 -31.28 0.41
C ASP A 582 -3.97 -32.79 0.35
N THR A 583 -5.10 -33.46 0.28
CA THR A 583 -5.21 -34.89 0.01
C THR A 583 -6.37 -35.17 -0.94
N ASP A 584 -6.31 -36.27 -1.66
CA ASP A 584 -7.44 -36.93 -2.32
C ASP A 584 -7.44 -38.40 -1.93
N LEU A 585 -8.24 -38.73 -0.92
CA LEU A 585 -8.33 -40.09 -0.42
C LEU A 585 -9.00 -41.07 -1.43
N ALA A 586 -9.78 -40.56 -2.37
CA ALA A 586 -10.32 -41.38 -3.45
C ALA A 586 -9.24 -41.79 -4.44
N ALA A 587 -8.29 -40.92 -4.74
CA ALA A 587 -7.14 -41.17 -5.60
C ALA A 587 -5.91 -41.72 -4.85
N GLU A 588 -5.94 -41.76 -3.52
CA GLU A 588 -4.82 -42.16 -2.64
C GLU A 588 -3.56 -41.28 -2.83
N THR A 589 -3.78 -39.98 -3.06
CA THR A 589 -2.73 -38.98 -3.25
C THR A 589 -2.78 -37.91 -2.18
N GLY A 590 -1.65 -37.23 -1.93
CA GLY A 590 -1.55 -36.13 -0.98
C GLY A 590 -0.18 -35.45 -1.03
N ASP A 591 -0.13 -34.23 -0.50
CA ASP A 591 1.11 -33.51 -0.27
C ASP A 591 2.06 -34.29 0.61
N LYS A 592 3.36 -34.08 0.44
CA LYS A 592 4.38 -34.82 1.19
C LYS A 592 5.44 -33.90 1.76
N VAL A 593 5.71 -34.05 3.03
CA VAL A 593 6.83 -33.42 3.73
C VAL A 593 7.93 -34.48 3.98
N ASN A 594 9.15 -34.18 3.58
CA ASN A 594 10.30 -35.06 3.77
C ASN A 594 11.40 -34.32 4.55
N ILE A 595 11.67 -34.75 5.78
CA ILE A 595 12.72 -34.21 6.66
C ILE A 595 13.91 -35.17 6.62
N THR A 596 15.08 -34.67 6.20
CA THR A 596 16.21 -35.57 5.83
C THR A 596 17.31 -35.67 6.86
N ASN A 597 17.52 -34.67 7.72
CA ASN A 597 18.62 -34.67 8.68
C ASN A 597 18.16 -34.61 10.13
N ALA A 598 17.61 -33.47 10.57
CA ALA A 598 17.21 -33.25 11.95
C ALA A 598 15.76 -32.75 12.04
N ALA A 599 15.02 -33.26 13.02
CA ALA A 599 13.70 -32.75 13.37
C ALA A 599 13.53 -32.65 14.88
N ALA A 600 12.71 -31.67 15.32
CA ALA A 600 12.38 -31.47 16.72
C ALA A 600 11.01 -30.83 16.93
N GLY A 601 10.41 -31.08 18.08
CA GLY A 601 9.19 -30.44 18.55
C GLY A 601 7.91 -31.12 18.12
N THR A 602 6.78 -30.43 18.31
CA THR A 602 5.44 -30.91 17.94
C THR A 602 4.78 -29.96 16.97
N THR A 603 4.36 -30.51 15.83
CA THR A 603 3.67 -29.80 14.77
C THR A 603 2.29 -30.37 14.51
N TYR A 604 1.34 -29.51 14.29
CA TYR A 604 -0.02 -29.89 13.98
C TYR A 604 -0.19 -30.07 12.47
N ILE A 605 -0.92 -31.09 12.10
CA ILE A 605 -1.26 -31.39 10.70
C ILE A 605 -2.74 -31.13 10.49
N GLN A 606 -3.03 -30.25 9.56
CA GLN A 606 -4.37 -29.95 9.09
C GLN A 606 -4.52 -30.47 7.66
N VAL A 607 -5.63 -31.11 7.36
CA VAL A 607 -5.85 -31.74 6.05
C VAL A 607 -7.10 -31.19 5.39
N LYS A 608 -6.94 -30.78 4.13
CA LYS A 608 -8.02 -30.47 3.20
C LYS A 608 -8.12 -31.58 2.18
N ASP A 609 -9.19 -32.35 2.20
CA ASP A 609 -9.37 -33.52 1.33
C ASP A 609 -10.31 -33.21 0.17
N ALA A 610 -9.85 -33.39 -1.08
CA ALA A 610 -10.62 -33.12 -2.28
C ALA A 610 -11.84 -34.03 -2.42
N SER A 611 -11.79 -35.26 -1.89
CA SER A 611 -12.91 -36.20 -1.93
C SER A 611 -14.06 -35.82 -1.00
N LEU A 612 -13.81 -35.02 0.06
CA LEU A 612 -14.81 -34.52 0.99
C LEU A 612 -15.67 -33.41 0.40
N VAL A 613 -15.20 -32.69 -0.61
CA VAL A 613 -15.94 -31.61 -1.30
C VAL A 613 -17.23 -32.14 -1.92
N ASN A 614 -17.22 -33.40 -2.40
CA ASN A 614 -18.36 -34.05 -3.03
C ASN A 614 -19.33 -34.70 -2.03
N GLY A 615 -19.26 -34.39 -0.76
CA GLY A 615 -20.16 -34.88 0.28
C GLY A 615 -19.84 -36.30 0.83
N HIS A 616 -18.72 -36.87 0.42
CA HIS A 616 -18.29 -38.15 0.96
C HIS A 616 -17.79 -38.02 2.40
N THR A 617 -18.25 -38.91 3.29
CA THR A 617 -17.68 -39.05 4.63
C THR A 617 -16.63 -40.13 4.61
N VAL A 618 -15.35 -39.77 4.73
CA VAL A 618 -14.27 -40.74 4.79
C VAL A 618 -13.84 -40.87 6.25
N THR A 619 -13.93 -42.05 6.81
CA THR A 619 -13.46 -42.35 8.18
C THR A 619 -12.12 -43.08 8.16
N ASP A 620 -11.82 -43.83 7.10
CA ASP A 620 -10.59 -44.55 6.89
C ASP A 620 -9.77 -43.87 5.78
N ALA A 621 -8.58 -43.38 6.13
CA ALA A 621 -7.67 -42.70 5.21
C ALA A 621 -6.69 -43.64 4.52
N LYS A 622 -6.94 -44.97 4.56
CA LYS A 622 -6.13 -46.02 3.91
C LYS A 622 -4.64 -45.96 4.22
N ASN A 623 -4.27 -45.37 5.37
CA ASN A 623 -2.88 -45.19 5.78
C ASN A 623 -2.05 -44.42 4.74
N LEU A 624 -2.53 -43.24 4.29
CA LEU A 624 -1.84 -42.38 3.35
C LEU A 624 -0.60 -41.76 4.00
N LEU A 625 0.58 -41.98 3.42
CA LEU A 625 1.84 -41.39 3.87
C LEU A 625 1.87 -39.90 3.57
N LEU A 626 2.00 -39.07 4.62
CA LEU A 626 2.11 -37.61 4.50
C LEU A 626 3.50 -37.07 4.85
N ILE A 627 4.16 -37.63 5.88
CA ILE A 627 5.44 -37.12 6.37
C ILE A 627 6.44 -38.25 6.55
N THR A 628 7.67 -38.01 6.10
CA THR A 628 8.83 -38.84 6.44
C THR A 628 9.82 -38.01 7.26
N ASP A 629 10.18 -38.47 8.45
CA ASP A 629 11.18 -37.87 9.35
C ASP A 629 12.32 -38.85 9.59
N ALA A 630 13.43 -38.69 8.87
CA ALA A 630 14.58 -39.53 8.99
C ALA A 630 15.24 -39.48 10.39
N SER A 631 15.07 -38.38 11.14
CA SER A 631 15.58 -38.26 12.51
C SER A 631 14.77 -39.00 13.56
N GLN A 632 13.51 -39.34 13.29
CA GLN A 632 12.55 -39.95 14.22
C GLN A 632 12.33 -39.16 15.53
N SER A 633 12.52 -37.85 15.49
CA SER A 633 12.55 -37.04 16.71
C SER A 633 11.44 -35.99 16.80
N ALA A 634 10.78 -35.65 15.71
CA ALA A 634 9.62 -34.78 15.75
C ALA A 634 8.32 -35.55 15.98
N ASN A 635 7.31 -34.87 16.50
CA ASN A 635 5.97 -35.39 16.73
C ASN A 635 4.96 -34.64 15.87
N PHE A 636 4.09 -35.38 15.16
CA PHE A 636 3.07 -34.82 14.30
C PHE A 636 1.68 -35.22 14.78
N VAL A 637 0.82 -34.25 15.03
CA VAL A 637 -0.49 -34.45 15.64
C VAL A 637 -1.56 -33.85 14.74
N GLY A 638 -2.60 -34.63 14.44
CA GLY A 638 -3.75 -34.15 13.72
C GLY A 638 -4.46 -33.01 14.46
N LYS A 639 -4.79 -31.93 13.74
CA LYS A 639 -5.53 -30.79 14.25
C LYS A 639 -6.70 -30.48 13.35
N ASN A 640 -7.80 -30.07 13.95
CA ASN A 640 -8.98 -29.62 13.23
C ASN A 640 -8.63 -28.57 12.17
N PHE A 641 -9.18 -28.72 10.99
CA PHE A 641 -9.04 -27.80 9.89
C PHE A 641 -10.39 -27.36 9.36
N ASN A 642 -10.54 -26.07 9.15
CA ASN A 642 -11.68 -25.46 8.51
C ASN A 642 -11.15 -24.56 7.37
N ALA A 643 -11.44 -24.94 6.13
CA ALA A 643 -11.01 -24.20 4.95
C ALA A 643 -11.88 -22.95 4.64
N GLY A 644 -12.66 -22.47 5.60
CA GLY A 644 -13.64 -21.41 5.38
C GLY A 644 -14.94 -21.89 4.72
N GLY A 645 -15.13 -23.21 4.63
CA GLY A 645 -16.34 -23.88 4.13
C GLY A 645 -17.32 -24.27 5.25
N LEU A 646 -17.99 -25.41 5.07
CA LEU A 646 -19.07 -25.89 5.95
C LEU A 646 -18.60 -26.84 7.05
N TRP A 647 -17.40 -27.42 6.90
CA TRP A 647 -16.95 -28.53 7.70
C TRP A 647 -15.67 -28.25 8.46
N ASP A 648 -15.59 -28.79 9.66
CA ASP A 648 -14.36 -29.04 10.38
C ASP A 648 -13.89 -30.46 10.07
N VAL A 649 -12.65 -30.59 9.61
CA VAL A 649 -12.02 -31.86 9.30
C VAL A 649 -10.91 -32.13 10.29
N THR A 650 -10.97 -33.22 11.02
CA THR A 650 -9.97 -33.60 12.01
C THR A 650 -9.23 -34.85 11.54
N PRO A 651 -7.94 -34.71 11.15
CA PRO A 651 -7.12 -35.84 10.78
C PRO A 651 -6.61 -36.57 12.02
N THR A 652 -6.45 -37.91 11.90
CA THR A 652 -5.70 -38.74 12.85
C THR A 652 -4.42 -39.19 12.16
N LEU A 653 -3.28 -38.78 12.73
CA LEU A 653 -1.97 -39.26 12.26
C LEU A 653 -1.42 -40.25 13.25
N GLU A 654 -0.80 -41.29 12.71
CA GLU A 654 -0.11 -42.32 13.49
C GLU A 654 1.29 -42.53 12.92
N ASN A 655 2.25 -42.76 13.84
CA ASN A 655 3.60 -43.18 13.46
C ASN A 655 3.58 -44.58 12.88
N GLY A 656 4.40 -44.87 11.87
CA GLY A 656 4.37 -46.09 11.09
C GLY A 656 4.62 -47.37 11.90
N GLU A 657 5.34 -47.28 13.03
CA GLU A 657 5.48 -48.46 13.90
C GLU A 657 4.14 -48.95 14.49
N ASN A 658 3.10 -48.10 14.47
CA ASN A 658 1.73 -48.44 14.91
C ASN A 658 0.78 -48.77 13.76
N VAL A 659 1.26 -48.69 12.50
CA VAL A 659 0.43 -48.82 11.28
C VAL A 659 0.76 -50.06 10.51
N THR A 660 -0.26 -50.89 10.27
CA THR A 660 -0.14 -52.01 9.31
C THR A 660 -0.62 -51.54 7.94
N LEU A 661 0.28 -51.58 6.95
CA LEU A 661 0.01 -51.18 5.57
C LEU A 661 -0.90 -52.16 4.83
N THR A 662 -1.50 -51.72 3.73
CA THR A 662 -2.39 -52.53 2.89
C THR A 662 -1.76 -53.82 2.35
N ASN A 663 -0.42 -53.84 2.21
CA ASN A 663 0.34 -55.04 1.84
C ASN A 663 0.64 -56.00 3.02
N GLY A 664 0.14 -55.70 4.21
CA GLY A 664 0.34 -56.45 5.44
C GLY A 664 1.68 -56.23 6.15
N LEU A 665 2.54 -55.35 5.65
CA LEU A 665 3.80 -55.00 6.31
C LEU A 665 3.55 -53.90 7.37
N GLN A 666 4.40 -53.88 8.40
CA GLN A 666 4.44 -52.80 9.36
C GLN A 666 5.10 -51.56 8.72
N GLY A 667 4.53 -50.37 8.91
CA GLY A 667 5.15 -49.12 8.53
C GLY A 667 6.45 -48.85 9.28
N THR A 668 7.24 -47.90 8.80
CA THR A 668 8.54 -47.58 9.41
C THR A 668 8.39 -46.48 10.44
N LYS A 669 9.26 -46.42 11.43
CA LYS A 669 9.25 -45.38 12.48
C LYS A 669 9.50 -43.98 11.93
N ASN A 670 10.09 -43.87 10.74
CA ASN A 670 10.32 -42.58 10.07
C ASN A 670 9.04 -41.95 9.49
N ASP A 671 8.02 -42.79 9.28
CA ASP A 671 6.87 -42.40 8.48
C ASP A 671 5.66 -42.08 9.37
N TRP A 672 4.92 -41.04 8.97
CA TRP A 672 3.68 -40.64 9.59
C TRP A 672 2.53 -40.73 8.59
N TYR A 673 1.52 -41.49 8.95
CA TYR A 673 0.41 -41.85 8.09
C TYR A 673 -0.88 -41.19 8.58
N LEU A 674 -1.66 -40.67 7.63
CA LEU A 674 -3.04 -40.30 7.84
C LEU A 674 -3.88 -41.60 7.91
N THR A 675 -4.41 -41.93 9.08
CA THR A 675 -5.17 -43.18 9.31
C THR A 675 -6.67 -42.95 9.31
N LYS A 676 -7.14 -41.75 9.72
CA LYS A 676 -8.56 -41.40 9.74
C LYS A 676 -8.77 -39.91 9.46
N LEU A 677 -9.91 -39.60 8.84
CA LEU A 677 -10.47 -38.23 8.79
C LEU A 677 -11.87 -38.21 9.42
N ALA A 678 -12.05 -37.39 10.45
CA ALA A 678 -13.36 -37.15 11.02
C ALA A 678 -13.91 -35.81 10.48
N LYS A 679 -15.16 -35.82 10.01
CA LYS A 679 -15.82 -34.66 9.44
C LYS A 679 -16.99 -34.26 10.33
N GLN A 680 -17.06 -33.01 10.74
CA GLN A 680 -18.17 -32.45 11.51
C GLN A 680 -18.54 -31.06 11.02
N VAL A 681 -19.80 -30.69 11.20
CA VAL A 681 -20.25 -29.33 10.84
C VAL A 681 -19.52 -28.30 11.71
N ASN A 682 -18.92 -27.31 11.09
CA ASN A 682 -18.21 -26.26 11.84
C ASN A 682 -19.15 -25.31 12.58
N ASN A 683 -18.60 -24.53 13.49
CA ASN A 683 -19.36 -23.68 14.37
C ASN A 683 -20.14 -22.57 13.65
N ASP A 684 -19.57 -22.01 12.58
CA ASP A 684 -20.24 -20.98 11.77
C ASP A 684 -21.43 -21.57 10.98
N THR A 685 -21.27 -22.76 10.43
CA THR A 685 -22.32 -23.49 9.71
C THR A 685 -23.44 -23.92 10.65
N LYS A 686 -23.15 -24.34 11.90
CA LYS A 686 -24.17 -24.63 12.91
C LYS A 686 -25.12 -23.46 13.12
N VAL A 687 -24.59 -22.24 13.16
CA VAL A 687 -25.45 -21.05 13.31
C VAL A 687 -26.40 -20.88 12.12
N LEU A 688 -25.95 -21.17 10.91
CA LEU A 688 -26.80 -21.13 9.71
C LEU A 688 -27.89 -22.18 9.77
N LEU A 689 -27.59 -23.41 10.25
CA LEU A 689 -28.58 -24.47 10.46
C LEU A 689 -29.61 -24.07 11.53
N GLU A 690 -29.15 -23.61 12.68
CA GLU A 690 -29.99 -23.24 13.83
C GLU A 690 -30.80 -21.94 13.61
N SER A 691 -30.42 -21.10 12.65
CA SER A 691 -31.13 -19.84 12.38
C SER A 691 -32.59 -20.04 11.98
N GLY A 692 -32.90 -21.15 11.35
CA GLY A 692 -34.26 -21.54 11.02
C GLY A 692 -35.11 -21.94 12.21
N ASP A 693 -34.49 -22.44 13.28
CA ASP A 693 -35.17 -22.88 14.51
C ASP A 693 -35.76 -21.69 15.26
N GLY A 694 -35.02 -20.56 15.28
CA GLY A 694 -35.51 -19.32 15.85
C GLY A 694 -36.78 -18.80 15.20
N ASN A 695 -36.83 -18.81 13.88
CA ASN A 695 -38.03 -18.39 13.11
C ASN A 695 -39.21 -19.29 13.37
N TYR A 696 -39.01 -20.61 13.35
CA TYR A 696 -40.06 -21.59 13.65
C TYR A 696 -40.57 -21.42 15.08
N ALA A 697 -39.69 -21.29 16.05
CA ALA A 697 -40.03 -21.08 17.46
C ALA A 697 -40.83 -19.78 17.65
N LEU A 698 -40.45 -18.68 17.01
CA LEU A 698 -41.17 -17.40 17.09
C LEU A 698 -42.55 -17.50 16.48
N TRP A 699 -42.71 -18.11 15.31
CA TRP A 699 -44.01 -18.31 14.65
C TRP A 699 -44.92 -19.18 15.50
N ARG A 700 -44.43 -20.30 16.02
CA ARG A 700 -45.17 -21.22 16.87
C ARG A 700 -45.64 -20.59 18.19
N ASN A 701 -44.73 -19.86 18.88
CA ASN A 701 -45.01 -19.26 20.19
C ASN A 701 -45.95 -18.05 20.11
N THR A 702 -46.06 -17.42 18.98
CA THR A 702 -47.00 -16.31 18.73
C THR A 702 -48.35 -16.73 18.19
N GLY A 703 -48.61 -18.03 18.07
CA GLY A 703 -49.90 -18.58 17.71
C GLY A 703 -51.02 -18.17 18.69
N ASP A 704 -52.22 -17.89 18.14
CA ASP A 704 -53.34 -17.34 18.88
C ASP A 704 -54.28 -18.39 19.42
N THR A 705 -54.90 -18.07 20.56
CA THR A 705 -56.12 -18.67 21.06
C THR A 705 -57.16 -17.57 21.30
N LEU A 706 -58.44 -17.93 21.38
CA LEU A 706 -59.49 -16.96 21.58
C LEU A 706 -59.28 -16.09 22.85
N ARG A 707 -58.91 -16.74 23.95
CA ARG A 707 -58.67 -16.05 25.23
C ARG A 707 -57.48 -15.10 25.20
N LYS A 708 -56.40 -15.47 24.44
CA LYS A 708 -55.24 -14.61 24.27
C LYS A 708 -55.55 -13.36 23.45
N ARG A 709 -56.44 -13.46 22.47
CA ARG A 709 -56.76 -12.38 21.54
C ARG A 709 -57.81 -11.42 22.09
N LEU A 710 -58.87 -11.96 22.67
CA LEU A 710 -60.08 -11.21 23.01
C LEU A 710 -60.46 -11.25 24.50
N GLY A 711 -59.66 -11.90 25.36
CA GLY A 711 -60.00 -12.07 26.78
C GLY A 711 -61.19 -13.01 26.98
N ASP A 712 -62.06 -12.72 27.95
CA ASP A 712 -63.30 -13.47 28.16
C ASP A 712 -64.46 -12.87 27.35
N LEU A 713 -64.80 -13.52 26.24
CA LEU A 713 -65.95 -13.11 25.41
C LEU A 713 -67.29 -13.53 25.95
N HIS A 714 -67.36 -14.28 27.08
CA HIS A 714 -68.65 -14.64 27.69
C HIS A 714 -69.34 -13.41 28.27
N ASN A 715 -68.60 -12.34 28.60
CA ASN A 715 -69.23 -11.07 29.01
C ASN A 715 -70.00 -10.39 27.85
N TYR A 716 -69.72 -10.71 26.60
CA TYR A 716 -70.42 -10.23 25.42
C TYR A 716 -71.85 -10.70 25.33
N ARG A 717 -72.10 -11.86 25.92
CA ARG A 717 -73.44 -12.54 25.85
C ARG A 717 -74.47 -11.97 26.82
N ASP A 718 -74.01 -11.38 27.92
CA ASP A 718 -74.86 -10.90 28.98
C ASP A 718 -75.43 -9.48 28.77
N THR A 719 -74.82 -8.71 27.86
CA THR A 719 -75.13 -7.30 27.63
C THR A 719 -76.12 -7.03 26.51
N LYS A 720 -76.44 -7.97 25.66
CA LYS A 720 -77.37 -7.87 24.50
C LYS A 720 -77.08 -6.69 23.54
N VAL A 721 -75.88 -6.15 23.49
CA VAL A 721 -75.42 -5.03 22.70
C VAL A 721 -74.50 -5.56 21.59
N GLU A 722 -74.89 -5.31 20.32
CA GLU A 722 -74.02 -5.49 19.16
C GLU A 722 -73.04 -4.32 19.20
N SER A 723 -71.80 -4.51 19.77
CA SER A 723 -70.75 -3.49 19.81
C SER A 723 -69.54 -3.93 19.01
N ASP A 724 -69.05 -3.00 18.19
CA ASP A 724 -67.74 -3.15 17.55
C ASP A 724 -66.61 -2.95 18.56
N GLY A 725 -65.43 -3.49 18.35
CA GLY A 725 -64.35 -3.36 19.27
C GLY A 725 -63.01 -3.09 18.60
N ILE A 726 -62.20 -2.23 19.25
CA ILE A 726 -60.78 -2.09 18.94
C ILE A 726 -60.01 -2.68 20.12
N TRP A 727 -58.99 -3.47 19.79
CA TRP A 727 -58.13 -4.03 20.82
C TRP A 727 -56.66 -3.87 20.44
N SER A 728 -55.81 -3.75 21.45
CA SER A 728 -54.39 -3.76 21.34
C SER A 728 -53.82 -4.77 22.33
N ARG A 729 -52.76 -5.47 21.89
CA ARG A 729 -52.13 -6.51 22.69
C ARG A 729 -50.60 -6.45 22.55
N TYR A 730 -49.93 -6.63 23.65
CA TYR A 730 -48.47 -6.90 23.73
C TYR A 730 -48.27 -8.37 24.05
N ILE A 731 -47.32 -9.00 23.35
CA ILE A 731 -46.84 -10.34 23.65
C ILE A 731 -45.33 -10.30 23.72
N GLY A 732 -44.77 -10.72 24.85
CA GLY A 732 -43.34 -10.79 25.06
C GLY A 732 -42.94 -12.09 25.76
N GLY A 733 -41.75 -12.62 25.44
CA GLY A 733 -41.36 -13.86 26.02
C GLY A 733 -39.95 -14.32 25.70
N LYS A 734 -39.62 -15.43 26.31
CA LYS A 734 -38.38 -16.18 26.01
C LYS A 734 -38.71 -17.61 25.60
N PHE A 735 -37.98 -18.06 24.62
CA PHE A 735 -38.03 -19.46 24.14
C PHE A 735 -36.61 -20.01 23.98
N GLY A 736 -36.45 -21.28 23.81
CA GLY A 736 -35.12 -21.86 23.51
C GLY A 736 -35.13 -23.37 23.56
N SER A 737 -33.98 -23.92 23.20
CA SER A 737 -33.66 -25.35 23.24
C SER A 737 -32.31 -25.54 23.96
N GLY A 738 -31.75 -26.74 23.90
CA GLY A 738 -30.36 -27.00 24.34
C GLY A 738 -29.31 -26.19 23.54
N ASN A 739 -29.62 -25.78 22.31
CA ASN A 739 -28.68 -25.16 21.36
C ASN A 739 -28.83 -23.65 21.22
N PHE A 740 -29.99 -23.08 21.57
CA PHE A 740 -30.23 -21.64 21.42
C PHE A 740 -31.19 -21.06 22.47
N ASP A 741 -31.05 -19.78 22.72
CA ASP A 741 -31.95 -18.97 23.56
C ASP A 741 -32.49 -17.79 22.77
N GLY A 742 -33.82 -17.61 22.77
CA GLY A 742 -34.50 -16.53 22.08
C GLY A 742 -35.35 -15.67 23.00
N SER A 743 -35.52 -14.43 22.65
CA SER A 743 -36.48 -13.50 23.24
C SER A 743 -37.23 -12.77 22.15
N PHE A 744 -38.45 -12.37 22.43
CA PHE A 744 -39.24 -11.62 21.46
C PHE A 744 -40.19 -10.64 22.13
N ASN A 745 -40.57 -9.63 21.34
CA ASN A 745 -41.61 -8.67 21.65
C ASN A 745 -42.49 -8.50 20.41
N MET A 746 -43.79 -8.50 20.57
CA MET A 746 -44.77 -8.34 19.50
C MET A 746 -45.93 -7.46 19.95
N TYR A 747 -46.35 -6.58 19.09
CA TYR A 747 -47.53 -5.73 19.27
C TYR A 747 -48.55 -6.08 18.20
N GLN A 748 -49.81 -6.20 18.63
CA GLN A 748 -50.90 -6.40 17.75
C GLN A 748 -51.96 -5.31 17.94
N LEU A 749 -52.58 -4.89 16.85
CA LEU A 749 -53.75 -4.00 16.85
C LEU A 749 -54.84 -4.63 15.99
N GLY A 750 -56.00 -4.77 16.58
CA GLY A 750 -57.13 -5.39 15.89
C GLY A 750 -58.42 -4.60 16.01
N TYR A 751 -59.30 -4.84 15.04
CA TYR A 751 -60.67 -4.39 15.00
C TYR A 751 -61.58 -5.59 14.74
N ASP A 752 -62.68 -5.67 15.48
CA ASP A 752 -63.72 -6.64 15.25
C ASP A 752 -65.08 -6.02 15.26
N LYS A 753 -65.97 -6.66 14.50
CA LYS A 753 -67.38 -6.27 14.33
C LYS A 753 -68.29 -7.39 14.75
N ALA A 754 -69.24 -7.07 15.62
CA ALA A 754 -70.33 -7.97 15.94
C ALA A 754 -71.31 -7.96 14.77
N ALA A 755 -71.39 -9.08 14.03
CA ALA A 755 -72.38 -9.22 12.97
C ALA A 755 -73.77 -9.54 13.52
N ASN A 756 -73.85 -10.16 14.68
CA ASN A 756 -75.02 -10.43 15.48
C ASN A 756 -74.58 -10.85 16.89
N ALA A 757 -75.52 -11.13 17.80
CA ALA A 757 -75.27 -11.54 19.19
C ALA A 757 -74.44 -12.83 19.34
N LYS A 758 -74.21 -13.58 18.26
CA LYS A 758 -73.48 -14.86 18.29
C LYS A 758 -72.23 -14.87 17.39
N SER A 759 -71.95 -13.87 16.55
CA SER A 759 -70.93 -13.92 15.55
C SER A 759 -70.13 -12.61 15.51
N ILE A 760 -68.78 -12.73 15.64
CA ILE A 760 -67.84 -11.67 15.58
C ILE A 760 -66.85 -11.95 14.46
N TYR A 761 -66.55 -10.96 13.64
CA TYR A 761 -65.52 -11.03 12.60
C TYR A 761 -64.53 -9.89 12.79
N GLY A 762 -63.27 -10.15 12.59
CA GLY A 762 -62.28 -9.12 12.76
C GLY A 762 -61.00 -9.35 11.95
N PHE A 763 -60.14 -8.37 12.01
CA PHE A 763 -58.79 -8.43 11.49
C PHE A 763 -57.80 -7.82 12.47
N ALA A 764 -56.53 -8.22 12.36
CA ALA A 764 -55.48 -7.64 13.14
C ALA A 764 -54.17 -7.51 12.32
N VAL A 765 -53.35 -6.51 12.68
CA VAL A 765 -52.01 -6.31 12.19
C VAL A 765 -51.02 -6.49 13.33
N GLU A 766 -49.86 -7.03 13.01
CA GLU A 766 -48.86 -7.45 13.99
C GLU A 766 -47.49 -6.95 13.58
N ASN A 767 -46.73 -6.45 14.55
CA ASN A 767 -45.35 -6.09 14.39
C ASN A 767 -44.54 -6.67 15.53
N GLY A 768 -43.56 -7.52 15.19
CA GLY A 768 -42.75 -8.23 16.16
C GLY A 768 -41.26 -8.13 15.89
N SER A 769 -40.47 -8.25 16.94
CA SER A 769 -39.02 -8.39 16.87
C SER A 769 -38.56 -9.54 17.75
N GLY A 770 -37.65 -10.34 17.25
CA GLY A 770 -37.00 -11.44 17.97
C GLY A 770 -35.48 -11.25 17.99
N HIS A 771 -34.85 -11.79 19.02
CA HIS A 771 -33.41 -11.95 19.10
C HIS A 771 -33.13 -13.35 19.61
N THR A 772 -32.32 -14.09 18.85
CA THR A 772 -31.93 -15.45 19.18
C THR A 772 -30.41 -15.49 19.32
N SER A 773 -29.91 -16.05 20.40
CA SER A 773 -28.50 -16.32 20.65
C SER A 773 -28.24 -17.80 20.45
N TYR A 774 -27.34 -18.13 19.56
CA TYR A 774 -26.81 -19.46 19.29
C TYR A 774 -25.46 -19.62 19.97
N SER A 775 -24.95 -20.84 20.10
CA SER A 775 -23.65 -21.10 20.77
C SER A 775 -22.48 -20.32 20.15
N TYR A 776 -22.53 -20.11 18.82
CA TYR A 776 -21.47 -19.40 18.07
C TYR A 776 -22.03 -18.27 17.20
N GLY A 777 -23.19 -17.70 17.54
CA GLY A 777 -23.77 -16.66 16.74
C GLY A 777 -25.04 -16.03 17.29
N SER A 778 -25.68 -15.22 16.47
CA SER A 778 -26.95 -14.58 16.81
C SER A 778 -27.84 -14.37 15.60
N GLY A 779 -29.14 -14.37 15.84
CA GLY A 779 -30.18 -14.00 14.87
C GLY A 779 -31.02 -12.83 15.37
N LYS A 780 -31.40 -11.92 14.48
CA LYS A 780 -32.38 -10.86 14.77
C LYS A 780 -33.52 -10.97 13.75
N ASP A 781 -34.71 -11.18 14.26
CA ASP A 781 -35.91 -11.34 13.47
C ASP A 781 -36.79 -10.11 13.53
N LYS A 782 -37.38 -9.74 12.40
CA LYS A 782 -38.49 -8.81 12.29
C LYS A 782 -39.63 -9.55 11.69
N LEU A 783 -40.78 -9.53 12.34
CA LEU A 783 -42.01 -10.10 11.90
C LEU A 783 -43.00 -9.00 11.62
N PHE A 784 -43.61 -9.01 10.44
CA PHE A 784 -44.80 -8.25 10.14
C PHE A 784 -45.87 -9.25 9.70
N ALA A 785 -47.02 -9.22 10.36
CA ALA A 785 -48.09 -10.15 10.05
C ALA A 785 -49.48 -9.48 10.09
N GLY A 786 -50.42 -10.15 9.47
CA GLY A 786 -51.85 -9.81 9.53
C GLY A 786 -52.68 -11.06 9.72
N SER A 787 -53.80 -10.89 10.36
CA SER A 787 -54.80 -11.97 10.57
C SER A 787 -56.23 -11.50 10.33
N ILE A 788 -57.04 -12.44 9.89
CA ILE A 788 -58.51 -12.30 9.84
C ILE A 788 -59.08 -13.45 10.68
N TYR A 789 -60.18 -13.15 11.37
CA TYR A 789 -60.75 -14.14 12.24
C TYR A 789 -62.30 -14.02 12.32
N GLY A 790 -62.89 -15.13 12.73
CA GLY A 790 -64.31 -15.20 13.03
C GLY A 790 -64.57 -16.09 14.24
N THR A 791 -65.39 -15.62 15.12
CA THR A 791 -65.80 -16.33 16.34
C THR A 791 -67.33 -16.48 16.37
N TRP A 792 -67.78 -17.68 16.57
CA TRP A 792 -69.23 -18.04 16.66
C TRP A 792 -69.52 -18.64 18.04
N HIS A 793 -70.49 -18.09 18.69
CA HIS A 793 -70.99 -18.55 20.03
C HIS A 793 -72.23 -19.40 19.91
N GLY A 794 -72.25 -20.57 20.51
CA GLY A 794 -73.40 -21.47 20.61
C GLY A 794 -74.28 -21.17 21.85
N ASP A 795 -75.54 -21.60 21.82
CA ASP A 795 -76.52 -21.38 22.90
C ASP A 795 -76.13 -22.09 24.22
N ASN A 796 -75.26 -23.11 24.14
CA ASN A 796 -74.83 -23.94 25.28
C ASN A 796 -73.49 -23.51 25.89
N SER A 797 -73.12 -22.28 25.75
CA SER A 797 -71.84 -21.70 26.20
C SER A 797 -70.60 -22.28 25.47
N SER A 798 -70.81 -22.83 24.29
CA SER A 798 -69.69 -23.19 23.40
C SER A 798 -69.32 -22.03 22.49
N TYR A 799 -68.13 -22.14 21.94
CA TYR A 799 -67.65 -21.27 20.86
C TYR A 799 -66.83 -22.05 19.84
N THR A 800 -66.79 -21.50 18.65
CA THR A 800 -65.84 -21.88 17.58
C THR A 800 -65.12 -20.63 17.13
N ASP A 801 -63.80 -20.69 17.09
CA ASP A 801 -62.95 -19.59 16.64
C ASP A 801 -62.09 -20.05 15.47
N VAL A 802 -62.07 -19.28 14.40
CA VAL A 802 -61.28 -19.56 13.20
C VAL A 802 -60.39 -18.35 12.93
N VAL A 803 -59.05 -18.58 12.78
CA VAL A 803 -58.08 -17.54 12.52
C VAL A 803 -57.22 -17.92 11.31
N ALA A 804 -57.18 -17.07 10.31
CA ALA A 804 -56.22 -17.16 9.22
C ALA A 804 -55.17 -16.06 9.40
N ARG A 805 -53.88 -16.44 9.40
CA ARG A 805 -52.75 -15.53 9.67
C ARG A 805 -51.70 -15.67 8.57
N PHE A 806 -51.20 -14.53 8.11
CA PHE A 806 -50.11 -14.45 7.15
C PHE A 806 -49.03 -13.50 7.70
N GLY A 807 -47.73 -13.87 7.60
CA GLY A 807 -46.61 -13.07 8.06
C GLY A 807 -45.41 -13.17 7.15
N GLN A 808 -44.56 -12.18 7.28
CA GLN A 808 -43.22 -12.13 6.66
C GLN A 808 -42.16 -11.95 7.73
N PHE A 809 -41.10 -12.72 7.61
CA PHE A 809 -39.90 -12.61 8.42
C PHE A 809 -38.77 -12.01 7.62
N ASP A 810 -38.05 -11.05 8.23
CA ASP A 810 -36.74 -10.57 7.81
C ASP A 810 -35.76 -10.92 8.94
N THR A 811 -34.75 -11.76 8.64
CA THR A 811 -33.80 -12.27 9.63
C THR A 811 -32.38 -11.86 9.27
N ASP A 812 -31.71 -11.16 10.20
CA ASP A 812 -30.26 -10.91 10.15
C ASP A 812 -29.54 -11.97 10.97
N ILE A 813 -28.61 -12.70 10.35
CA ILE A 813 -27.86 -13.82 10.94
C ILE A 813 -26.41 -13.41 11.04
N ARG A 814 -25.74 -13.75 12.15
CA ARG A 814 -24.31 -13.54 12.35
C ARG A 814 -23.70 -14.73 13.09
N SER A 815 -22.60 -15.24 12.55
CA SER A 815 -21.76 -16.24 13.23
C SER A 815 -20.51 -15.59 13.81
N TYR A 816 -19.89 -16.26 14.80
CA TYR A 816 -18.71 -15.82 15.56
C TYR A 816 -17.70 -16.97 15.75
N GLY A 817 -17.71 -17.98 14.88
CA GLY A 817 -16.73 -19.06 14.87
C GLY A 817 -15.39 -18.61 14.29
N ASP A 818 -14.60 -19.55 13.80
CA ASP A 818 -13.27 -19.31 13.25
C ASP A 818 -13.30 -18.49 11.96
N TYR A 819 -14.42 -18.57 11.22
CA TYR A 819 -14.66 -17.84 9.97
C TYR A 819 -16.00 -17.09 10.05
N PRO A 820 -16.06 -15.99 10.83
CA PRO A 820 -17.30 -15.26 11.05
C PRO A 820 -17.99 -14.86 9.75
N ASP A 821 -19.31 -15.06 9.70
CA ASP A 821 -20.13 -14.81 8.52
C ASP A 821 -21.40 -14.03 8.85
N LYS A 822 -22.04 -13.45 7.85
CA LYS A 822 -23.29 -12.71 7.97
C LYS A 822 -24.22 -13.07 6.83
N ALA A 823 -25.50 -13.08 7.13
CA ALA A 823 -26.52 -13.32 6.13
C ALA A 823 -27.81 -12.57 6.43
N LYS A 824 -28.63 -12.42 5.39
CA LYS A 824 -30.00 -11.94 5.50
C LYS A 824 -30.93 -12.92 4.84
N ALA A 825 -31.88 -13.43 5.60
CA ALA A 825 -32.89 -14.37 5.14
C ALA A 825 -34.29 -13.74 5.15
N LYS A 826 -35.11 -14.09 4.17
CA LYS A 826 -36.53 -13.71 4.11
C LYS A 826 -37.37 -14.95 3.95
N SER A 827 -38.44 -15.02 4.72
CA SER A 827 -39.43 -16.09 4.59
C SER A 827 -40.84 -15.58 4.84
N HIS A 828 -41.81 -16.29 4.33
CA HIS A 828 -43.22 -16.02 4.57
C HIS A 828 -43.81 -17.15 5.42
N ALA A 829 -44.80 -16.84 6.22
CA ALA A 829 -45.48 -17.82 7.02
C ALA A 829 -47.00 -17.62 6.94
N TYR A 830 -47.73 -18.70 6.93
CA TYR A 830 -49.21 -18.64 6.99
C TYR A 830 -49.74 -19.79 7.84
N SER A 831 -50.89 -19.53 8.49
CA SER A 831 -51.57 -20.55 9.29
C SER A 831 -53.07 -20.34 9.28
N LEU A 832 -53.76 -21.45 9.44
CA LEU A 832 -55.22 -21.53 9.69
C LEU A 832 -55.43 -22.28 11.00
N SER A 833 -56.11 -21.66 11.94
CA SER A 833 -56.41 -22.23 13.26
C SER A 833 -57.91 -22.38 13.40
N VAL A 834 -58.36 -23.50 13.93
CA VAL A 834 -59.74 -23.75 14.35
C VAL A 834 -59.73 -24.19 15.79
N GLU A 835 -60.37 -23.43 16.67
CA GLU A 835 -60.54 -23.73 18.07
C GLU A 835 -62.01 -23.91 18.41
N TYR A 836 -62.30 -24.93 19.19
CA TYR A 836 -63.59 -25.17 19.82
C TYR A 836 -63.48 -25.23 21.33
N GLY A 837 -64.37 -24.54 22.08
CA GLY A 837 -64.40 -24.58 23.54
C GLY A 837 -65.82 -24.53 24.07
N LYS A 838 -65.94 -25.00 25.28
CA LYS A 838 -67.23 -24.94 25.97
C LYS A 838 -67.02 -24.63 27.43
N THR A 839 -67.65 -23.53 27.92
CA THR A 839 -67.61 -23.20 29.33
C THR A 839 -68.69 -23.97 30.05
N ILE A 840 -68.35 -24.64 31.14
CA ILE A 840 -69.21 -25.40 32.02
C ILE A 840 -69.15 -24.73 33.40
N GLU A 841 -70.23 -24.13 33.85
CA GLU A 841 -70.32 -23.57 35.16
C GLU A 841 -70.43 -24.72 36.22
N LEU A 842 -69.43 -24.76 37.12
CA LEU A 842 -69.39 -25.78 38.18
C LEU A 842 -70.21 -25.35 39.41
N ASN A 843 -70.16 -24.06 39.78
CA ASN A 843 -70.96 -23.47 40.82
C ASN A 843 -71.33 -22.04 40.47
N LYS A 844 -72.58 -21.81 40.08
CA LYS A 844 -73.06 -20.51 39.62
C LYS A 844 -73.00 -19.43 40.71
N ALA A 845 -73.21 -19.80 41.95
CA ALA A 845 -73.24 -18.86 43.08
C ALA A 845 -71.79 -18.37 43.43
N GLN A 846 -70.80 -19.19 43.21
CA GLN A 846 -69.39 -18.88 43.45
C GLN A 846 -68.64 -18.41 42.16
N GLY A 847 -69.30 -18.49 41.00
CA GLY A 847 -68.73 -18.14 39.70
C GLY A 847 -67.60 -19.05 39.24
N THR A 848 -67.51 -20.28 39.73
CA THR A 848 -66.44 -21.23 39.31
C THR A 848 -66.85 -21.92 38.03
N PHE A 849 -65.87 -22.04 37.11
CA PHE A 849 -66.06 -22.65 35.79
C PHE A 849 -64.88 -23.54 35.39
N ILE A 850 -65.19 -24.45 34.48
CA ILE A 850 -64.19 -25.21 33.72
C ILE A 850 -64.50 -25.07 32.23
N GLU A 851 -63.48 -25.00 31.38
CA GLU A 851 -63.65 -24.85 29.93
C GLU A 851 -62.69 -25.80 29.20
N PRO A 852 -63.15 -26.97 28.82
CA PRO A 852 -62.43 -27.82 27.87
C PRO A 852 -62.31 -27.14 26.51
N GLN A 853 -61.13 -27.27 25.90
CA GLN A 853 -60.77 -26.66 24.61
C GLN A 853 -60.09 -27.68 23.74
N ALA A 854 -60.34 -27.62 22.40
CA ALA A 854 -59.62 -28.34 21.40
C ALA A 854 -59.31 -27.38 20.23
N GLN A 855 -58.13 -27.46 19.72
CA GLN A 855 -57.65 -26.57 18.64
C GLN A 855 -56.77 -27.35 17.68
N VAL A 856 -56.91 -27.08 16.38
CA VAL A 856 -55.99 -27.52 15.35
C VAL A 856 -55.46 -26.30 14.62
N ILE A 857 -54.13 -26.21 14.49
CA ILE A 857 -53.44 -25.16 13.76
C ILE A 857 -52.69 -25.82 12.60
N ILE A 858 -53.06 -25.53 11.37
CA ILE A 858 -52.36 -25.97 10.15
C ILE A 858 -51.64 -24.76 9.57
N GLY A 859 -50.36 -24.90 9.27
CA GLY A 859 -49.59 -23.79 8.74
C GLY A 859 -48.35 -24.21 7.98
N ARG A 860 -47.71 -23.22 7.42
CA ARG A 860 -46.44 -23.37 6.75
C ARG A 860 -45.56 -22.16 7.00
N LEU A 861 -44.34 -22.42 7.46
CA LEU A 861 -43.23 -21.48 7.34
C LEU A 861 -42.56 -21.74 5.98
N GLY A 862 -42.51 -20.74 5.10
CA GLY A 862 -42.02 -20.87 3.73
C GLY A 862 -40.51 -21.11 3.71
N SER A 863 -40.02 -21.59 2.58
CA SER A 863 -38.56 -21.73 2.33
C SER A 863 -37.91 -20.38 2.21
N SER A 864 -36.59 -20.35 2.51
CA SER A 864 -35.73 -19.20 2.33
C SER A 864 -34.47 -19.61 1.59
N SER A 865 -34.02 -18.79 0.63
CA SER A 865 -32.75 -18.96 -0.06
C SER A 865 -31.96 -17.67 0.07
N TYR A 866 -30.72 -17.77 0.47
CA TYR A 866 -29.83 -16.61 0.63
C TYR A 866 -28.37 -17.01 0.45
N THR A 867 -27.54 -16.01 0.15
CA THR A 867 -26.08 -16.15 0.11
C THR A 867 -25.50 -15.34 1.26
N THR A 868 -24.53 -15.91 1.97
CA THR A 868 -23.82 -15.23 3.06
C THR A 868 -22.75 -14.29 2.51
N ASP A 869 -22.20 -13.40 3.35
CA ASP A 869 -21.11 -12.50 2.98
C ASP A 869 -19.86 -13.24 2.50
N ARG A 870 -19.63 -14.48 2.98
CA ARG A 870 -18.53 -15.36 2.56
C ARG A 870 -18.85 -16.22 1.33
N GLY A 871 -19.99 -16.04 0.70
CA GLY A 871 -20.35 -16.75 -0.52
C GLY A 871 -21.01 -18.13 -0.32
N ASN A 872 -21.37 -18.51 0.91
CA ASN A 872 -22.12 -19.74 1.16
C ASN A 872 -23.57 -19.57 0.71
N ASN A 873 -24.04 -20.44 -0.21
CA ASN A 873 -25.41 -20.49 -0.64
C ASN A 873 -26.21 -21.40 0.27
N VAL A 874 -27.25 -20.88 0.90
CA VAL A 874 -28.08 -21.60 1.87
C VAL A 874 -29.50 -21.68 1.34
N TYR A 875 -30.02 -22.89 1.27
CA TYR A 875 -31.42 -23.16 1.04
C TYR A 875 -32.04 -23.81 2.30
N MET A 876 -32.93 -23.09 2.95
CA MET A 876 -33.77 -23.59 4.01
C MET A 876 -35.13 -23.99 3.46
N GLY A 877 -35.45 -25.26 3.51
CA GLY A 877 -36.78 -25.76 3.14
C GLY A 877 -37.89 -25.18 4.02
N GLY A 878 -39.10 -25.19 3.53
CA GLY A 878 -40.26 -24.77 4.32
C GLY A 878 -40.68 -25.84 5.33
N VAL A 879 -41.26 -25.43 6.45
CA VAL A 879 -41.82 -26.31 7.49
C VAL A 879 -43.35 -26.36 7.32
N ASN A 880 -43.90 -27.56 7.05
CA ASN A 880 -45.33 -27.76 7.16
C ASN A 880 -45.66 -28.17 8.59
N SER A 881 -46.54 -27.43 9.25
CA SER A 881 -46.91 -27.60 10.65
C SER A 881 -48.36 -27.97 10.78
N CYS A 882 -48.66 -28.92 11.64
CA CYS A 882 -50.01 -29.28 12.06
C CYS A 882 -50.01 -29.52 13.57
N ILE A 883 -50.38 -28.53 14.35
CA ILE A 883 -50.42 -28.60 15.81
C ILE A 883 -51.81 -28.87 16.29
N GLY A 884 -51.98 -30.00 17.01
CA GLY A 884 -53.19 -30.28 17.79
C GLY A 884 -53.01 -29.80 19.24
N ARG A 885 -54.02 -29.13 19.80
CA ARG A 885 -54.02 -28.73 21.21
C ARG A 885 -55.33 -29.23 21.90
N LEU A 886 -55.15 -29.88 23.04
CA LEU A 886 -56.19 -30.15 23.99
C LEU A 886 -55.89 -29.34 25.27
N GLY A 887 -56.89 -28.56 25.69
CA GLY A 887 -56.72 -27.66 26.82
C GLY A 887 -57.87 -27.69 27.81
N VAL A 888 -57.57 -27.32 29.01
CA VAL A 888 -58.58 -27.10 30.05
C VAL A 888 -58.27 -25.78 30.77
N VAL A 889 -59.26 -24.91 30.81
CA VAL A 889 -59.20 -23.70 31.62
C VAL A 889 -60.09 -23.87 32.82
N ALA A 890 -59.62 -23.64 34.04
CA ALA A 890 -60.40 -23.64 35.27
C ALA A 890 -60.24 -22.28 35.96
N GLY A 891 -61.38 -21.66 36.30
CA GLY A 891 -61.32 -20.30 36.81
C GLY A 891 -62.50 -19.93 37.70
N LYS A 892 -62.43 -18.71 38.17
CA LYS A 892 -63.48 -18.06 38.94
C LYS A 892 -63.79 -16.70 38.37
N LYS A 893 -65.09 -16.44 38.14
CA LYS A 893 -65.66 -15.21 37.62
C LYS A 893 -66.43 -14.49 38.71
N ASP A 894 -66.24 -13.21 38.85
CA ASP A 894 -67.01 -12.41 39.79
C ASP A 894 -68.34 -11.88 39.17
N ALA A 895 -69.18 -11.29 39.98
CA ALA A 895 -70.44 -10.70 39.54
C ALA A 895 -70.26 -9.47 38.62
N SER A 896 -69.10 -8.87 38.61
CA SER A 896 -68.74 -7.72 37.76
C SER A 896 -68.20 -8.16 36.39
N GLY A 897 -67.97 -9.46 36.19
CA GLY A 897 -67.43 -10.02 34.97
C GLY A 897 -65.89 -10.10 34.92
N ASN A 898 -65.19 -9.86 36.04
CA ASN A 898 -63.77 -10.14 36.12
C ASN A 898 -63.55 -11.62 36.33
N ASP A 899 -62.52 -12.19 35.74
CA ASP A 899 -62.11 -13.58 35.93
C ASP A 899 -60.64 -13.75 36.23
N VAL A 900 -60.33 -14.84 36.93
CA VAL A 900 -58.96 -15.35 37.09
C VAL A 900 -59.04 -16.83 36.79
N TYR A 901 -58.08 -17.32 36.00
CA TYR A 901 -58.06 -18.69 35.54
C TYR A 901 -56.65 -19.28 35.48
N LEU A 902 -56.63 -20.61 35.68
CA LEU A 902 -55.50 -21.48 35.39
C LEU A 902 -55.80 -22.20 34.08
N LYS A 903 -54.82 -22.36 33.21
CA LYS A 903 -54.92 -23.16 31.96
C LYS A 903 -53.82 -24.21 31.90
N VAL A 904 -54.21 -25.40 31.46
CA VAL A 904 -53.30 -26.51 31.16
C VAL A 904 -53.62 -27.00 29.78
N ASN A 905 -52.59 -27.05 28.92
CA ASN A 905 -52.70 -27.54 27.58
C ASN A 905 -51.72 -28.68 27.33
N MET A 906 -52.11 -29.63 26.52
CA MET A 906 -51.26 -30.63 25.87
C MET A 906 -51.26 -30.30 24.36
N LEU A 907 -50.10 -30.21 23.77
CA LEU A 907 -49.95 -29.92 22.35
C LEU A 907 -49.06 -30.98 21.70
N HIS A 908 -49.34 -31.25 20.44
CA HIS A 908 -48.53 -32.15 19.62
C HIS A 908 -48.38 -31.59 18.20
N GLU A 909 -47.14 -31.53 17.68
CA GLU A 909 -46.82 -31.21 16.30
C GLU A 909 -46.75 -32.49 15.48
N PHE A 910 -47.71 -32.71 14.56
CA PHE A 910 -47.82 -33.87 13.67
C PHE A 910 -47.00 -33.71 12.39
N GLY A 911 -46.50 -32.52 12.09
CA GLY A 911 -45.61 -32.22 10.98
C GLY A 911 -44.22 -31.77 11.49
N GLY A 912 -43.61 -30.80 10.84
CA GLY A 912 -42.42 -30.17 11.36
C GLY A 912 -41.13 -30.52 10.63
N ASN A 913 -41.18 -31.27 9.54
CA ASN A 913 -39.97 -31.60 8.76
C ASN A 913 -39.47 -30.44 7.91
N ARG A 914 -38.13 -30.26 7.86
CA ARG A 914 -37.42 -29.27 7.03
C ARG A 914 -36.15 -29.88 6.49
N ASP A 915 -35.84 -29.66 5.21
CA ASP A 915 -34.56 -29.92 4.62
C ASP A 915 -33.73 -28.63 4.54
N VAL A 916 -32.49 -28.71 4.93
CA VAL A 916 -31.52 -27.61 4.77
C VAL A 916 -30.42 -28.10 3.84
N ARG A 917 -30.10 -27.28 2.83
CA ARG A 917 -29.01 -27.54 1.88
C ARG A 917 -28.09 -26.32 1.82
N MET A 918 -26.81 -26.60 1.81
CA MET A 918 -25.79 -25.55 1.71
C MET A 918 -24.74 -25.92 0.67
N LEU A 919 -24.22 -24.89 -0.03
CA LEU A 919 -23.10 -24.98 -0.95
C LEU A 919 -22.16 -23.84 -0.62
N ALA A 920 -20.96 -24.15 -0.14
CA ALA A 920 -19.92 -23.18 0.14
C ALA A 920 -19.21 -22.68 -1.11
N GLY A 921 -18.56 -21.53 -1.01
CA GLY A 921 -17.77 -20.96 -2.10
C GLY A 921 -16.59 -21.83 -2.53
N ASN A 922 -16.06 -22.68 -1.64
CA ASN A 922 -15.02 -23.66 -1.91
C ASN A 922 -15.58 -25.00 -2.49
N GLY A 923 -16.88 -25.08 -2.80
CA GLY A 923 -17.55 -26.26 -3.38
C GLY A 923 -18.04 -27.30 -2.37
N GLU A 924 -17.80 -27.14 -1.06
CA GLU A 924 -18.33 -28.04 -0.04
C GLU A 924 -19.86 -27.99 0.03
N THR A 925 -20.46 -29.15 0.26
CA THR A 925 -21.92 -29.32 0.35
C THR A 925 -22.35 -29.87 1.70
N LEU A 926 -23.52 -29.44 2.16
CA LEU A 926 -24.20 -29.96 3.34
C LEU A 926 -25.70 -30.18 3.01
N SER A 927 -26.25 -31.30 3.43
CA SER A 927 -27.68 -31.55 3.38
C SER A 927 -28.09 -32.21 4.68
N GLU A 928 -28.98 -31.54 5.44
CA GLU A 928 -29.53 -32.03 6.70
C GLU A 928 -31.04 -31.94 6.69
N SER A 929 -31.69 -32.86 7.39
CA SER A 929 -33.11 -32.83 7.66
C SER A 929 -33.32 -32.56 9.15
N GLN A 930 -34.16 -31.56 9.44
CA GLN A 930 -34.58 -31.19 10.80
C GLN A 930 -36.03 -31.62 11.02
N ASP A 931 -36.33 -32.08 12.21
CA ASP A 931 -37.68 -32.51 12.62
C ASP A 931 -38.07 -31.76 13.90
N TYR A 932 -39.23 -31.10 13.85
CA TYR A 932 -39.84 -30.36 14.96
C TYR A 932 -41.06 -31.09 15.54
N GLY A 933 -41.33 -32.33 15.12
CA GLY A 933 -42.37 -33.17 15.64
C GLY A 933 -42.14 -33.45 17.11
N ASP A 934 -43.08 -33.03 17.97
CA ASP A 934 -42.89 -33.11 19.42
C ASP A 934 -44.22 -33.03 20.18
N THR A 935 -44.23 -33.49 21.43
CA THR A 935 -45.35 -33.36 22.38
C THR A 935 -44.97 -32.57 23.60
N TRP A 936 -45.73 -31.54 23.93
CA TRP A 936 -45.45 -30.71 25.11
C TRP A 936 -46.65 -30.29 25.86
N PHE A 937 -46.45 -29.81 27.07
CA PHE A 937 -47.47 -29.26 27.94
C PHE A 937 -47.23 -27.78 28.17
N GLU A 938 -48.32 -27.02 28.28
CA GLU A 938 -48.28 -25.61 28.70
C GLU A 938 -49.11 -25.39 29.97
N LEU A 939 -48.51 -24.65 30.89
CA LEU A 939 -49.17 -24.15 32.08
C LEU A 939 -49.26 -22.64 32.00
N GLY A 940 -50.45 -22.07 32.26
CA GLY A 940 -50.63 -20.63 32.25
C GLY A 940 -51.59 -20.16 33.32
N LEU A 941 -51.37 -18.95 33.81
CA LEU A 941 -52.24 -18.22 34.73
C LEU A 941 -52.65 -16.90 34.07
N GLY A 942 -53.90 -16.58 34.11
CA GLY A 942 -54.42 -15.36 33.47
C GLY A 942 -55.64 -14.80 34.14
N GLY A 943 -56.11 -13.71 33.60
CA GLY A 943 -57.34 -13.05 34.06
C GLY A 943 -57.80 -11.98 33.10
N ASN A 944 -59.05 -11.59 33.34
CA ASN A 944 -59.69 -10.51 32.60
C ASN A 944 -60.36 -9.57 33.64
N MET A 945 -60.17 -8.28 33.47
CA MET A 945 -60.68 -7.25 34.32
C MET A 945 -61.44 -6.21 33.53
N LYS A 946 -62.67 -5.96 33.92
CA LYS A 946 -63.52 -4.92 33.36
C LYS A 946 -63.12 -3.57 33.97
N LEU A 947 -62.70 -2.61 33.15
CA LEU A 947 -62.27 -1.30 33.57
C LEU A 947 -63.40 -0.25 33.53
N GLY A 948 -64.52 -0.61 32.93
CA GLY A 948 -65.72 0.25 32.77
C GLY A 948 -66.79 -0.47 31.96
N ASN A 949 -67.76 0.25 31.48
CA ASN A 949 -68.87 -0.35 30.70
C ASN A 949 -68.43 -0.82 29.31
N SER A 950 -67.35 -0.25 28.77
CA SER A 950 -66.88 -0.45 27.38
C SER A 950 -65.38 -0.79 27.28
N SER A 951 -64.73 -1.18 28.37
CA SER A 951 -63.28 -1.45 28.37
C SER A 951 -62.91 -2.62 29.21
N HIS A 952 -62.02 -3.46 28.67
CA HIS A 952 -61.52 -4.66 29.34
C HIS A 952 -59.98 -4.68 29.28
N LEU A 953 -59.35 -5.07 30.36
CA LEU A 953 -57.93 -5.42 30.45
C LEU A 953 -57.86 -6.95 30.62
N TYR A 954 -57.01 -7.60 29.83
CA TYR A 954 -56.78 -9.03 29.94
C TYR A 954 -55.31 -9.36 29.82
N GLY A 955 -54.89 -10.48 30.41
CA GLY A 955 -53.54 -10.93 30.28
C GLY A 955 -53.31 -12.32 30.88
N ASP A 956 -52.23 -12.91 30.47
CA ASP A 956 -51.76 -14.18 30.99
C ASP A 956 -50.25 -14.33 30.95
N ILE A 957 -49.75 -15.25 31.77
CA ILE A 957 -48.36 -15.72 31.74
C ILE A 957 -48.37 -17.23 31.48
N GLU A 958 -47.51 -17.70 30.58
CA GLU A 958 -47.40 -19.10 30.20
C GLU A 958 -46.00 -19.61 30.24
N ARG A 959 -45.84 -20.93 30.45
CA ARG A 959 -44.58 -21.67 30.30
C ARG A 959 -44.91 -23.07 29.71
N SER A 960 -43.96 -23.60 28.85
CA SER A 960 -44.08 -24.94 28.33
C SER A 960 -43.06 -25.91 28.92
N PHE A 961 -43.37 -27.21 28.88
CA PHE A 961 -42.56 -28.30 29.39
C PHE A 961 -42.63 -29.49 28.44
N GLY A 962 -41.53 -30.24 28.31
CA GLY A 962 -41.47 -31.48 27.55
C GLY A 962 -41.10 -31.36 26.10
N ALA A 963 -41.07 -30.16 25.50
CA ALA A 963 -40.58 -29.96 24.14
C ALA A 963 -39.08 -29.73 24.07
N ASP A 964 -38.46 -30.06 22.92
CA ASP A 964 -37.11 -29.66 22.60
C ASP A 964 -36.98 -28.15 22.50
N ILE A 965 -37.91 -27.49 21.81
CA ILE A 965 -38.06 -26.04 21.77
C ILE A 965 -39.13 -25.62 22.81
N GLN A 966 -38.70 -24.99 23.88
CA GLN A 966 -39.58 -24.63 24.99
C GLN A 966 -39.91 -23.14 25.02
N LYS A 967 -41.13 -22.83 25.35
CA LYS A 967 -41.55 -21.50 25.84
C LYS A 967 -41.10 -21.38 27.27
N LYS A 968 -39.95 -20.71 27.52
CA LYS A 968 -39.38 -20.53 28.90
C LYS A 968 -40.32 -19.70 29.74
N TRP A 969 -40.90 -18.67 29.17
CA TRP A 969 -42.03 -17.90 29.66
C TRP A 969 -42.58 -17.00 28.58
N GLN A 970 -43.84 -16.68 28.65
CA GLN A 970 -44.49 -15.71 27.77
C GLN A 970 -45.53 -14.92 28.56
N VAL A 971 -45.51 -13.59 28.42
CA VAL A 971 -46.52 -12.70 28.94
C VAL A 971 -47.35 -12.16 27.77
N ASN A 972 -48.60 -12.16 27.95
CA ASN A 972 -49.60 -11.60 27.03
C ASN A 972 -50.46 -10.58 27.81
N ALA A 973 -50.56 -9.36 27.35
CA ALA A 973 -51.35 -8.30 28.00
C ALA A 973 -52.08 -7.47 26.93
N GLY A 974 -53.36 -7.28 27.09
CA GLY A 974 -54.14 -6.55 26.10
C GLY A 974 -55.27 -5.73 26.72
N VAL A 975 -55.73 -4.78 25.98
CA VAL A 975 -56.86 -3.92 26.28
C VAL A 975 -57.80 -3.90 25.11
N ARG A 976 -59.10 -3.97 25.39
CA ARG A 976 -60.15 -3.91 24.42
C ARG A 976 -61.15 -2.80 24.77
N PHE A 977 -61.54 -2.02 23.77
CA PHE A 977 -62.54 -1.00 23.86
C PHE A 977 -63.71 -1.33 22.93
N GLU A 978 -64.90 -1.26 23.47
CA GLU A 978 -66.20 -1.51 22.78
C GLU A 978 -66.92 -0.20 22.53
N PHE A 979 -67.52 -0.04 21.38
CA PHE A 979 -68.27 1.18 21.01
C PHE A 979 -69.44 0.89 20.06
#